data_98e90741ac342710dfa7d31edb8f8795
#
_entry.id   98e90741ac342710dfa7d31edb8f8795
#
_cell.length_a   1.000
_cell.length_b   1.000
_cell.length_c   1.000
_cell.angle_alpha   90.00
_cell.angle_beta   90.00
_cell.angle_gamma   90.00
#
_symmetry.space_group_name_H-M   'P 1'
#
loop_
_entity.id
_entity.type
_entity.pdbx_description
1 polymer ?
#
loop_
_entity_poly.entity_id
_entity_poly.type
_entity_poly.pdbx_seq_one_letter_code
_entity_poly.pdbx_strand_id
1 'polypeptide(L)'
;MKLPRFLGGIRGKLIAIFVLIKVLPLLLLAWFAWHAAQQLGSEVSARAGDMAGAMLDSIKAIGQTVTNDSIDALDLRSREAIESVTTDIAREIADFLYERDDDIRQAALIEPGEAGFRRFLTQHNRPLFQHGPWKLAADGQSWVPEKPVERQATVTRPVLPDNARLFHARPPEYLGENVERPLFVEMTYVDLQGRETVKVTTGDLTDHRLRDVSQAANTFVRAETYFADLQKLKPGEIYVSEVIGAYVPNHLIGPYLPTTAERAGLPFKPEEAAYAGTENPVGKRFRGIVRWAAPVVRNGRIAGYVTLALDHDHLRQFTDRLMPTEQRYTPIADAIQGNYAFLWDYKNRAISHPRDYMIAGYDPQTGRPATPWLDEALYAEWRASGKPSDEFLAGIPPFRDQSLQKKPAAAQIKAGQLGLDCRYLNFSPQCDGWQALTEHGGSGSFMIFFSGLWKLTTAAAIPYYTGRYGQSQQGFGFVTIGANVDEFHKAATETAGRINALVNEKDAGFKAQRSAMLDGIEHSLTTTALGLWGSTALMVVLVIGIAVWMANFLTRRITGIVAGIRAFQLGDLQHRLDAGSSDEMGELARSFNGMADSVEDSFKRLEEAKAKAEAASQLKTAFLATVSHELRTPLNGILGFADLLRSELADPGQREYASIIHESGEHLLRLVTEILDLTRIESGEMTLEPVPVDLAAFLADSLTRHRGNADAKGLVLRLETAAGLPSQLTVDPIRLRQLLDHLLSNAVKFTEHGEIVLAAQRQAGEVAFSVRDTGPGIAAEHQEAVFEKFRQLENFLTRQHGGTGLGLAVVRQLAEYMGGRVTLQSAPGNGAIFTIYLPLAAGDE
;
A
#
# COMPACT_ATOMS: atom_id res chain seq x y z
N MET A 1 37.04 30.15 -70.57
CA MET A 1 35.88 31.01 -70.59
C MET A 1 36.28 32.43 -70.80
N LYS A 2 36.06 33.00 -72.05
CA LYS A 2 36.46 34.34 -72.38
C LYS A 2 35.59 35.34 -71.68
N LEU A 3 36.20 36.16 -70.84
CA LEU A 3 35.53 37.26 -70.12
C LEU A 3 34.85 38.17 -71.14
N PRO A 4 33.61 38.58 -70.92
CA PRO A 4 32.89 39.47 -71.79
C PRO A 4 33.63 40.84 -71.95
N ARG A 5 33.70 41.38 -73.16
CA ARG A 5 34.37 42.62 -73.54
C ARG A 5 33.96 43.88 -72.73
N PHE A 6 33.01 43.75 -71.83
CA PHE A 6 32.47 44.80 -70.97
C PHE A 6 33.40 45.14 -69.78
N LEU A 7 34.34 44.26 -69.45
CA LEU A 7 35.25 44.45 -68.31
C LEU A 7 36.63 45.07 -68.71
N GLY A 8 36.86 45.51 -69.91
CA GLY A 8 38.13 46.02 -70.41
C GLY A 8 38.51 47.46 -69.95
N GLY A 9 37.60 48.19 -69.35
CA GLY A 9 37.89 49.57 -68.93
C GLY A 9 38.02 49.70 -67.43
N ILE A 10 38.59 50.71 -66.90
CA ILE A 10 38.73 51.01 -65.48
C ILE A 10 37.37 50.88 -64.72
N ARG A 11 36.30 51.32 -65.41
CA ARG A 11 34.94 51.22 -64.93
C ARG A 11 34.47 49.79 -64.71
N GLY A 12 34.73 48.90 -65.67
CA GLY A 12 34.37 47.47 -65.52
C GLY A 12 35.19 46.73 -64.50
N LYS A 13 36.49 47.03 -64.39
CA LYS A 13 37.32 46.44 -63.35
C LYS A 13 36.94 46.88 -61.93
N LEU A 14 36.55 48.15 -61.76
CA LEU A 14 36.08 48.68 -60.50
C LEU A 14 34.74 48.02 -60.09
N ILE A 15 33.80 47.86 -61.00
CA ILE A 15 32.53 47.15 -60.73
C ILE A 15 32.79 45.70 -60.31
N ALA A 16 33.66 44.97 -61.06
CA ALA A 16 33.95 43.57 -60.80
C ALA A 16 34.64 43.42 -59.44
N ILE A 17 35.60 44.27 -59.08
CA ILE A 17 36.29 44.22 -57.78
C ILE A 17 35.34 44.57 -56.64
N PHE A 18 34.48 45.59 -56.83
CA PHE A 18 33.50 46.01 -55.80
C PHE A 18 32.44 44.96 -55.57
N VAL A 19 31.96 44.33 -56.64
CA VAL A 19 31.01 43.22 -56.53
C VAL A 19 31.65 42.03 -55.83
N LEU A 20 32.84 41.62 -56.22
CA LEU A 20 33.55 40.50 -55.58
C LEU A 20 33.76 40.72 -54.10
N ILE A 21 34.30 41.91 -53.71
CA ILE A 21 34.63 42.26 -52.34
C ILE A 21 33.35 42.35 -51.44
N LYS A 22 32.22 42.77 -51.99
CA LYS A 22 31.02 42.99 -51.18
C LYS A 22 30.04 41.85 -51.24
N VAL A 23 29.92 41.16 -52.40
CA VAL A 23 28.96 40.07 -52.56
C VAL A 23 29.45 38.77 -51.97
N LEU A 24 30.72 38.41 -52.13
CA LEU A 24 31.25 37.16 -51.58
C LEU A 24 31.14 37.07 -50.06
N PRO A 25 31.54 38.06 -49.26
CA PRO A 25 31.35 38.04 -47.82
C PRO A 25 29.86 37.98 -47.39
N LEU A 26 28.94 38.64 -48.12
CA LEU A 26 27.55 38.59 -47.83
C LEU A 26 26.98 37.19 -48.04
N LEU A 27 27.33 36.50 -49.13
CA LEU A 27 26.93 35.11 -49.40
C LEU A 27 27.51 34.16 -48.33
N LEU A 28 28.80 34.36 -47.91
CA LEU A 28 29.39 33.57 -46.85
C LEU A 28 28.71 33.79 -45.49
N LEU A 29 28.41 35.04 -45.14
CA LEU A 29 27.69 35.37 -43.92
C LEU A 29 26.29 34.75 -43.90
N ALA A 30 25.55 34.82 -45.00
CA ALA A 30 24.24 34.19 -45.14
C ALA A 30 24.33 32.65 -45.01
N TRP A 31 25.36 32.05 -45.59
CA TRP A 31 25.61 30.62 -45.47
C TRP A 31 25.97 30.22 -44.03
N PHE A 32 26.84 30.94 -43.37
CA PHE A 32 27.21 30.68 -41.97
C PHE A 32 25.99 30.87 -41.02
N ALA A 33 25.20 31.94 -41.18
CA ALA A 33 24.03 32.18 -40.37
C ALA A 33 22.96 31.09 -40.55
N TRP A 34 22.78 30.63 -41.79
CA TRP A 34 21.88 29.52 -42.07
C TRP A 34 22.37 28.21 -41.46
N HIS A 35 23.68 27.91 -41.59
CA HIS A 35 24.29 26.69 -41.03
C HIS A 35 24.23 26.69 -39.48
N ALA A 36 24.50 27.82 -38.86
CA ALA A 36 24.42 27.97 -37.41
C ALA A 36 22.96 27.85 -36.92
N ALA A 37 21.97 28.39 -37.65
CA ALA A 37 20.57 28.25 -37.31
C ALA A 37 20.09 26.78 -37.41
N GLN A 38 20.53 26.05 -38.46
CA GLN A 38 20.24 24.62 -38.60
C GLN A 38 20.85 23.80 -37.45
N GLN A 39 22.10 24.08 -37.10
CA GLN A 39 22.80 23.38 -36.03
C GLN A 39 22.15 23.65 -34.68
N LEU A 40 21.77 24.88 -34.36
CA LEU A 40 21.05 25.24 -33.18
C LEU A 40 19.68 24.57 -33.11
N GLY A 41 18.92 24.55 -34.19
CA GLY A 41 17.64 23.91 -34.29
C GLY A 41 17.73 22.39 -34.03
N SER A 42 18.73 21.71 -34.59
CA SER A 42 18.94 20.27 -34.35
C SER A 42 19.37 19.98 -32.91
N GLU A 43 20.22 20.84 -32.32
CA GLU A 43 20.66 20.67 -30.91
C GLU A 43 19.54 20.90 -29.91
N VAL A 44 18.71 21.92 -30.10
CA VAL A 44 17.52 22.19 -29.28
C VAL A 44 16.52 21.04 -29.39
N SER A 45 16.30 20.53 -30.61
CA SER A 45 15.42 19.38 -30.85
C SER A 45 15.91 18.11 -30.15
N ALA A 46 17.22 17.81 -30.22
CA ALA A 46 17.80 16.66 -29.55
C ALA A 46 17.66 16.76 -28.03
N ARG A 47 18.06 17.91 -27.45
CA ARG A 47 17.97 18.13 -25.99
C ARG A 47 16.53 18.11 -25.47
N ALA A 48 15.57 18.66 -26.22
CA ALA A 48 14.17 18.59 -25.84
C ALA A 48 13.65 17.15 -25.88
N GLY A 49 14.11 16.32 -26.83
CA GLY A 49 13.81 14.90 -26.90
C GLY A 49 14.36 14.10 -25.74
N ASP A 50 15.63 14.33 -25.40
CA ASP A 50 16.32 13.66 -24.30
C ASP A 50 15.67 14.02 -22.94
N MET A 51 15.33 15.27 -22.74
CA MET A 51 14.69 15.75 -21.51
C MET A 51 13.27 15.17 -21.35
N ALA A 52 12.49 15.11 -22.43
CA ALA A 52 11.17 14.49 -22.41
C ALA A 52 11.27 12.98 -22.14
N GLY A 53 12.23 12.29 -22.75
CA GLY A 53 12.52 10.87 -22.49
C GLY A 53 12.89 10.61 -21.03
N ALA A 54 13.86 11.37 -20.52
CA ALA A 54 14.30 11.23 -19.11
C ALA A 54 13.17 11.52 -18.11
N MET A 55 12.29 12.48 -18.40
CA MET A 55 11.13 12.77 -17.56
C MET A 55 10.12 11.62 -17.57
N LEU A 56 9.84 11.03 -18.72
CA LEU A 56 8.94 9.89 -18.87
C LEU A 56 9.48 8.65 -18.17
N ASP A 57 10.76 8.38 -18.31
CA ASP A 57 11.42 7.25 -17.64
C ASP A 57 11.43 7.44 -16.13
N SER A 58 11.62 8.68 -15.64
CA SER A 58 11.49 8.99 -14.22
C SER A 58 10.08 8.77 -13.69
N ILE A 59 9.05 9.17 -14.43
CA ILE A 59 7.64 8.94 -14.03
C ILE A 59 7.34 7.44 -14.02
N LYS A 60 7.82 6.67 -14.99
CA LYS A 60 7.69 5.20 -15.01
C LYS A 60 8.38 4.56 -13.82
N ALA A 61 9.60 4.96 -13.53
CA ALA A 61 10.37 4.44 -12.40
C ALA A 61 9.68 4.75 -11.07
N ILE A 62 9.21 5.98 -10.88
CA ILE A 62 8.43 6.37 -9.69
C ILE A 62 7.15 5.54 -9.61
N GLY A 63 6.41 5.40 -10.71
CA GLY A 63 5.18 4.59 -10.75
C GLY A 63 5.43 3.13 -10.37
N GLN A 64 6.51 2.53 -10.86
CA GLN A 64 6.90 1.16 -10.51
C GLN A 64 7.32 1.05 -9.05
N THR A 65 8.12 1.99 -8.54
CA THR A 65 8.54 2.00 -7.13
C THR A 65 7.33 2.13 -6.20
N VAL A 66 6.45 3.09 -6.44
CA VAL A 66 5.23 3.28 -5.65
C VAL A 66 4.32 2.04 -5.69
N THR A 67 4.24 1.39 -6.85
CA THR A 67 3.45 0.15 -6.98
C THR A 67 4.08 -0.98 -6.16
N ASN A 68 5.39 -1.19 -6.28
CA ASN A 68 6.10 -2.24 -5.55
C ASN A 68 6.03 -1.99 -4.03
N ASP A 69 6.31 -0.77 -3.58
CA ASP A 69 6.20 -0.39 -2.17
C ASP A 69 4.78 -0.58 -1.62
N SER A 70 3.76 -0.29 -2.45
CA SER A 70 2.36 -0.52 -2.09
C SER A 70 2.03 -2.00 -1.99
N ILE A 71 2.55 -2.83 -2.90
CA ILE A 71 2.40 -4.29 -2.86
C ILE A 71 3.06 -4.84 -1.60
N ASP A 72 4.31 -4.46 -1.32
CA ASP A 72 5.05 -4.92 -0.15
C ASP A 72 4.36 -4.51 1.17
N ALA A 73 3.83 -3.29 1.24
CA ALA A 73 3.08 -2.81 2.39
C ALA A 73 1.73 -3.56 2.56
N LEU A 74 1.02 -3.85 1.45
CA LEU A 74 -0.21 -4.62 1.47
C LEU A 74 0.05 -6.07 1.87
N ASP A 75 1.14 -6.69 1.36
CA ASP A 75 1.55 -8.03 1.74
C ASP A 75 1.85 -8.13 3.23
N LEU A 76 2.63 -7.20 3.77
CA LEU A 76 2.96 -7.18 5.19
C LEU A 76 1.69 -7.05 6.05
N ARG A 77 0.83 -6.08 5.75
CA ARG A 77 -0.43 -5.88 6.49
C ARG A 77 -1.38 -7.06 6.38
N SER A 78 -1.52 -7.62 5.17
CA SER A 78 -2.39 -8.76 4.94
C SER A 78 -1.87 -9.99 5.67
N ARG A 79 -0.55 -10.19 5.67
CA ARG A 79 0.11 -11.24 6.43
C ARG A 79 -0.18 -11.12 7.93
N GLU A 80 0.10 -9.97 8.52
CA GLU A 80 -0.13 -9.71 9.95
C GLU A 80 -1.61 -9.89 10.32
N ALA A 81 -2.52 -9.39 9.50
CA ALA A 81 -3.95 -9.50 9.75
C ALA A 81 -4.44 -10.96 9.67
N ILE A 82 -3.99 -11.75 8.68
CA ILE A 82 -4.40 -13.15 8.54
C ILE A 82 -3.75 -14.00 9.65
N GLU A 83 -2.49 -13.73 10.01
CA GLU A 83 -1.82 -14.37 11.15
C GLU A 83 -2.56 -14.10 12.45
N SER A 84 -2.98 -12.85 12.71
CA SER A 84 -3.78 -12.49 13.87
C SER A 84 -5.10 -13.26 13.89
N VAL A 85 -5.85 -13.24 12.79
CA VAL A 85 -7.12 -13.99 12.67
C VAL A 85 -6.90 -15.48 12.92
N THR A 86 -5.85 -16.07 12.34
CA THR A 86 -5.55 -17.49 12.52
C THR A 86 -5.21 -17.82 13.98
N THR A 87 -4.46 -16.94 14.63
CA THR A 87 -4.07 -17.09 16.03
C THR A 87 -5.28 -16.92 16.96
N ASP A 88 -6.14 -15.95 16.69
CA ASP A 88 -7.36 -15.70 17.47
C ASP A 88 -8.31 -16.91 17.39
N ILE A 89 -8.51 -17.47 16.18
CA ILE A 89 -9.31 -18.70 16.03
C ILE A 89 -8.70 -19.86 16.79
N ALA A 90 -7.39 -20.03 16.72
CA ALA A 90 -6.73 -21.09 17.46
C ALA A 90 -6.95 -20.96 18.98
N ARG A 91 -6.94 -19.72 19.51
CA ARG A 91 -7.26 -19.42 20.91
C ARG A 91 -8.74 -19.66 21.21
N GLU A 92 -9.65 -19.17 20.38
CA GLU A 92 -11.08 -19.38 20.54
C GLU A 92 -11.43 -20.89 20.60
N ILE A 93 -10.78 -21.69 19.76
CA ILE A 93 -10.92 -23.16 19.81
C ILE A 93 -10.37 -23.71 21.12
N ALA A 94 -9.22 -23.25 21.58
CA ALA A 94 -8.64 -23.71 22.82
C ALA A 94 -9.54 -23.36 24.03
N ASP A 95 -10.06 -22.14 24.08
CA ASP A 95 -10.98 -21.69 25.11
C ASP A 95 -12.26 -22.52 25.09
N PHE A 96 -12.80 -22.75 23.91
CA PHE A 96 -13.97 -23.62 23.76
C PHE A 96 -13.70 -25.04 24.26
N LEU A 97 -12.52 -25.60 24.03
CA LEU A 97 -12.14 -26.93 24.52
C LEU A 97 -11.93 -26.95 26.04
N TYR A 98 -11.32 -25.91 26.61
CA TYR A 98 -11.18 -25.78 28.07
C TYR A 98 -12.53 -25.66 28.80
N GLU A 99 -13.50 -24.98 28.20
CA GLU A 99 -14.87 -25.01 28.76
C GLU A 99 -15.44 -26.44 28.83
N ARG A 100 -15.07 -27.32 27.89
CA ARG A 100 -15.52 -28.73 27.92
C ARG A 100 -14.83 -29.48 29.07
N ASP A 101 -13.64 -29.07 29.47
CA ASP A 101 -13.02 -29.61 30.68
C ASP A 101 -13.82 -29.27 31.93
N ASP A 102 -14.40 -28.07 32.00
CA ASP A 102 -15.27 -27.69 33.10
C ASP A 102 -16.62 -28.44 33.05
N ASP A 103 -17.15 -28.64 31.86
CA ASP A 103 -18.38 -29.43 31.66
C ASP A 103 -18.21 -30.87 32.20
N ILE A 104 -17.11 -31.54 31.86
CA ILE A 104 -16.90 -32.90 32.33
C ILE A 104 -16.61 -32.96 33.84
N ARG A 105 -15.97 -31.92 34.41
CA ARG A 105 -15.82 -31.83 35.87
C ARG A 105 -17.17 -31.69 36.57
N GLN A 106 -18.08 -30.86 36.01
CA GLN A 106 -19.43 -30.72 36.52
C GLN A 106 -20.21 -32.02 36.34
N ALA A 107 -20.12 -32.65 35.17
CA ALA A 107 -20.77 -33.94 34.89
C ALA A 107 -20.33 -35.04 35.88
N ALA A 108 -19.06 -35.03 36.31
CA ALA A 108 -18.56 -36.01 37.29
C ALA A 108 -19.12 -35.86 38.70
N LEU A 109 -19.70 -34.70 39.01
CA LEU A 109 -20.40 -34.47 40.29
C LEU A 109 -21.85 -34.94 40.29
N ILE A 110 -22.44 -35.17 39.11
CA ILE A 110 -23.83 -35.60 38.96
C ILE A 110 -23.92 -37.06 39.35
N GLU A 111 -24.96 -37.40 40.12
CA GLU A 111 -25.25 -38.81 40.40
C GLU A 111 -25.67 -39.51 39.12
N PRO A 112 -25.04 -40.64 38.74
CA PRO A 112 -25.37 -41.36 37.56
C PRO A 112 -26.81 -41.79 37.50
N GLY A 113 -27.56 -41.24 36.55
CA GLY A 113 -28.95 -41.52 36.32
C GLY A 113 -29.48 -40.76 35.13
N GLU A 114 -30.42 -41.36 34.40
CA GLU A 114 -30.96 -40.81 33.16
C GLU A 114 -31.50 -39.39 33.31
N ALA A 115 -32.24 -39.13 34.42
CA ALA A 115 -32.86 -37.80 34.63
C ALA A 115 -31.82 -36.68 34.83
N GLY A 116 -30.73 -36.97 35.58
CA GLY A 116 -29.62 -36.02 35.77
C GLY A 116 -28.84 -35.74 34.48
N PHE A 117 -28.53 -36.83 33.77
CA PHE A 117 -27.78 -36.72 32.49
C PHE A 117 -28.60 -36.04 31.41
N ARG A 118 -29.90 -36.30 31.29
CA ARG A 118 -30.79 -35.64 30.36
C ARG A 118 -30.90 -34.15 30.65
N ARG A 119 -31.01 -33.76 31.94
CA ARG A 119 -31.04 -32.35 32.35
C ARG A 119 -29.71 -31.65 31.96
N PHE A 120 -28.56 -32.28 32.24
CA PHE A 120 -27.27 -31.75 31.87
C PHE A 120 -27.19 -31.52 30.38
N LEU A 121 -27.47 -32.49 29.54
CA LEU A 121 -27.40 -32.39 28.09
C LEU A 121 -28.32 -31.31 27.52
N THR A 122 -29.52 -31.14 28.07
CA THR A 122 -30.49 -30.13 27.62
C THR A 122 -30.10 -28.70 28.01
N GLN A 123 -29.20 -28.52 28.97
CA GLN A 123 -28.71 -27.20 29.36
C GLN A 123 -27.48 -26.75 28.56
N HIS A 124 -26.82 -27.67 27.86
CA HIS A 124 -25.62 -27.40 27.07
C HIS A 124 -25.94 -27.40 25.58
N ASN A 125 -26.51 -26.26 25.12
CA ASN A 125 -26.80 -26.03 23.71
C ASN A 125 -25.94 -24.91 23.15
N ARG A 126 -25.67 -24.93 21.86
CA ARG A 126 -25.00 -23.87 21.14
C ARG A 126 -25.62 -23.75 19.74
N PRO A 127 -25.81 -22.53 19.23
CA PRO A 127 -26.31 -22.34 17.88
C PRO A 127 -25.29 -22.88 16.87
N LEU A 128 -25.76 -23.78 16.01
CA LEU A 128 -25.04 -24.30 14.86
C LEU A 128 -25.67 -23.74 13.58
N PHE A 129 -24.83 -23.27 12.69
CA PHE A 129 -25.27 -22.81 11.39
C PHE A 129 -25.57 -24.01 10.49
N GLN A 130 -26.81 -24.14 10.04
CA GLN A 130 -27.25 -25.15 9.11
C GLN A 130 -27.48 -24.54 7.74
N HIS A 131 -26.72 -25.03 6.75
CA HIS A 131 -26.94 -24.61 5.36
C HIS A 131 -28.33 -25.04 4.90
N GLY A 132 -29.00 -24.19 4.15
CA GLY A 132 -30.29 -24.50 3.58
C GLY A 132 -30.21 -25.55 2.47
N PRO A 133 -31.39 -26.09 2.05
CA PRO A 133 -31.45 -27.13 1.04
C PRO A 133 -31.05 -26.66 -0.35
N TRP A 134 -30.39 -27.54 -1.09
CA TRP A 134 -29.95 -27.34 -2.47
C TRP A 134 -30.66 -28.30 -3.42
N LYS A 135 -30.80 -27.89 -4.68
CA LYS A 135 -31.31 -28.73 -5.75
C LYS A 135 -30.47 -28.60 -7.02
N LEU A 136 -30.55 -29.60 -7.87
CA LEU A 136 -29.94 -29.51 -9.18
C LEU A 136 -30.71 -28.50 -10.04
N ALA A 137 -30.01 -27.63 -10.74
CA ALA A 137 -30.60 -26.71 -11.70
C ALA A 137 -31.28 -27.48 -12.84
N ALA A 138 -32.25 -26.87 -13.50
CA ALA A 138 -33.04 -27.52 -14.56
C ALA A 138 -32.19 -28.00 -15.76
N ASP A 139 -31.07 -27.35 -15.98
CA ASP A 139 -30.10 -27.72 -17.03
C ASP A 139 -29.16 -28.87 -16.61
N GLY A 140 -29.20 -29.31 -15.37
CA GLY A 140 -28.33 -30.35 -14.83
C GLY A 140 -26.84 -30.00 -14.75
N GLN A 141 -26.48 -28.71 -14.92
CA GLN A 141 -25.08 -28.27 -15.00
C GLN A 141 -24.56 -27.59 -13.73
N SER A 142 -25.43 -27.31 -12.77
CA SER A 142 -25.07 -26.65 -11.53
C SER A 142 -26.03 -27.00 -10.38
N TRP A 143 -25.53 -26.80 -9.16
CA TRP A 143 -26.35 -26.84 -7.96
C TRP A 143 -26.82 -25.42 -7.62
N VAL A 144 -28.10 -25.28 -7.24
CA VAL A 144 -28.70 -24.00 -6.86
C VAL A 144 -29.45 -24.16 -5.53
N PRO A 145 -29.51 -23.12 -4.69
CA PRO A 145 -30.31 -23.12 -3.49
C PRO A 145 -31.79 -23.35 -3.84
N GLU A 146 -32.52 -24.11 -3.03
CA GLU A 146 -33.97 -24.29 -3.23
C GLU A 146 -34.76 -23.02 -2.99
N LYS A 147 -34.35 -22.23 -1.98
CA LYS A 147 -34.94 -20.92 -1.70
C LYS A 147 -34.14 -19.84 -2.43
N PRO A 148 -34.81 -18.91 -3.14
CA PRO A 148 -34.10 -17.80 -3.75
C PRO A 148 -33.38 -16.97 -2.68
N VAL A 149 -32.12 -16.68 -2.89
CA VAL A 149 -31.35 -15.74 -2.06
C VAL A 149 -31.42 -14.38 -2.73
N GLU A 150 -31.94 -13.37 -2.03
CA GLU A 150 -31.79 -11.99 -2.47
C GLU A 150 -30.31 -11.64 -2.44
N ARG A 151 -29.69 -11.68 -3.61
CA ARG A 151 -28.30 -11.24 -3.77
C ARG A 151 -28.25 -9.71 -3.67
N GLN A 152 -27.63 -9.18 -2.65
CA GLN A 152 -26.93 -7.93 -2.82
C GLN A 152 -25.91 -8.15 -3.94
N ALA A 153 -25.90 -7.25 -4.94
CA ALA A 153 -25.09 -7.37 -6.15
C ALA A 153 -23.61 -7.43 -5.78
N THR A 154 -23.13 -8.59 -5.44
CA THR A 154 -21.71 -8.88 -5.33
C THR A 154 -21.15 -8.94 -6.75
N VAL A 155 -20.13 -8.15 -7.00
CA VAL A 155 -19.38 -8.16 -8.26
C VAL A 155 -18.97 -9.61 -8.53
N THR A 156 -19.60 -10.25 -9.50
CA THR A 156 -19.23 -11.59 -9.98
C THR A 156 -17.80 -11.51 -10.52
N ARG A 157 -16.84 -11.94 -9.74
CA ARG A 157 -15.45 -12.01 -10.16
C ARG A 157 -15.26 -13.27 -10.99
N PRO A 158 -14.51 -13.21 -12.10
CA PRO A 158 -14.20 -14.42 -12.86
C PRO A 158 -13.37 -15.36 -11.98
N VAL A 159 -13.84 -16.58 -11.83
CA VAL A 159 -13.12 -17.66 -11.13
C VAL A 159 -11.97 -18.13 -12.02
N LEU A 160 -10.76 -18.19 -11.45
CA LEU A 160 -9.61 -18.71 -12.17
C LEU A 160 -9.82 -20.19 -12.54
N PRO A 161 -9.65 -20.60 -13.82
CA PRO A 161 -10.04 -21.93 -14.29
C PRO A 161 -9.45 -23.09 -13.49
N ASP A 162 -8.18 -22.99 -13.08
CA ASP A 162 -7.51 -24.04 -12.32
C ASP A 162 -8.03 -24.12 -10.89
N ASN A 163 -8.30 -23.00 -10.24
CA ASN A 163 -8.87 -22.97 -8.91
C ASN A 163 -10.33 -23.47 -8.93
N ALA A 164 -11.12 -23.07 -9.93
CA ALA A 164 -12.47 -23.56 -10.14
C ALA A 164 -12.50 -25.08 -10.32
N ARG A 165 -11.54 -25.64 -11.04
CA ARG A 165 -11.42 -27.09 -11.25
C ARG A 165 -11.02 -27.84 -9.97
N LEU A 166 -10.11 -27.27 -9.19
CA LEU A 166 -9.52 -27.95 -8.02
C LEU A 166 -10.27 -27.65 -6.72
N PHE A 167 -11.00 -26.55 -6.66
CA PHE A 167 -11.60 -26.08 -5.42
C PHE A 167 -12.92 -25.32 -5.64
N HIS A 168 -14.03 -26.04 -5.71
CA HIS A 168 -15.38 -25.50 -5.71
C HIS A 168 -15.95 -25.53 -4.30
N ALA A 169 -15.49 -24.66 -3.44
CA ALA A 169 -16.02 -24.61 -2.10
C ALA A 169 -17.32 -23.80 -2.00
N ARG A 170 -17.92 -23.81 -0.84
CA ARG A 170 -19.21 -23.17 -0.55
C ARG A 170 -19.26 -21.71 -0.99
N PRO A 171 -20.31 -21.26 -1.65
CA PRO A 171 -20.51 -19.84 -1.83
C PRO A 171 -20.84 -19.20 -0.46
N PRO A 172 -20.16 -18.13 -0.06
CA PRO A 172 -20.43 -17.42 1.18
C PRO A 172 -21.82 -16.76 1.20
N GLU A 173 -22.44 -16.60 0.04
CA GLU A 173 -23.73 -15.96 -0.12
C GLU A 173 -24.93 -16.85 0.25
N TYR A 174 -24.71 -18.13 0.45
CA TYR A 174 -25.80 -19.03 0.85
C TYR A 174 -26.01 -18.96 2.36
N LEU A 175 -27.00 -18.17 2.75
CA LEU A 175 -27.39 -18.00 4.13
C LEU A 175 -28.27 -19.18 4.56
N GLY A 176 -27.87 -19.86 5.62
CA GLY A 176 -28.69 -20.86 6.33
C GLY A 176 -29.27 -20.24 7.61
N GLU A 177 -29.73 -21.10 8.47
CA GLU A 177 -30.32 -20.73 9.76
C GLU A 177 -29.41 -21.17 10.91
N ASN A 178 -29.35 -20.37 11.99
CA ASN A 178 -28.79 -20.81 13.25
C ASN A 178 -29.81 -21.67 13.97
N VAL A 179 -29.49 -22.91 14.24
CA VAL A 179 -30.32 -23.86 14.94
C VAL A 179 -29.64 -24.24 16.25
N GLU A 180 -30.36 -24.10 17.35
CA GLU A 180 -29.87 -24.57 18.65
C GLU A 180 -29.67 -26.09 18.63
N ARG A 181 -28.45 -26.52 18.87
CA ARG A 181 -28.04 -27.91 18.89
C ARG A 181 -27.36 -28.25 20.21
N PRO A 182 -27.63 -29.43 20.76
CA PRO A 182 -26.87 -29.90 21.90
C PRO A 182 -25.36 -29.96 21.62
N LEU A 183 -24.55 -29.49 22.56
CA LEU A 183 -23.10 -29.62 22.49
C LEU A 183 -22.68 -31.09 22.48
N PHE A 184 -23.31 -31.87 23.33
CA PHE A 184 -22.95 -33.28 23.50
C PHE A 184 -24.02 -34.18 22.93
N VAL A 185 -23.61 -35.11 22.12
CA VAL A 185 -24.51 -36.17 21.55
C VAL A 185 -24.74 -37.31 22.50
N GLU A 186 -23.90 -37.43 23.52
CA GLU A 186 -23.98 -38.54 24.47
C GLU A 186 -23.37 -38.18 25.82
N MET A 187 -24.02 -38.58 26.89
CA MET A 187 -23.47 -38.61 28.24
C MET A 187 -23.63 -40.01 28.80
N THR A 188 -22.53 -40.61 29.28
CA THR A 188 -22.52 -41.99 29.67
C THR A 188 -21.80 -42.21 31.02
N TYR A 189 -22.29 -43.09 31.86
CA TYR A 189 -21.52 -43.59 32.99
C TYR A 189 -21.03 -45.01 32.74
N VAL A 190 -19.73 -45.23 32.94
CA VAL A 190 -19.02 -46.46 32.72
C VAL A 190 -18.50 -46.99 34.06
N ASP A 191 -18.79 -48.26 34.38
CA ASP A 191 -18.29 -48.90 35.58
C ASP A 191 -16.75 -49.21 35.48
N LEU A 192 -16.21 -49.71 36.57
CA LEU A 192 -14.77 -50.06 36.61
C LEU A 192 -14.41 -51.28 35.75
N GLN A 193 -15.37 -51.98 35.22
CA GLN A 193 -15.23 -53.13 34.32
C GLN A 193 -15.38 -52.73 32.83
N GLY A 194 -15.71 -51.48 32.55
CA GLY A 194 -15.90 -50.95 31.20
C GLY A 194 -17.33 -51.16 30.68
N ARG A 195 -18.31 -51.41 31.53
CA ARG A 195 -19.71 -51.53 31.11
C ARG A 195 -20.43 -50.19 31.30
N GLU A 196 -21.04 -49.73 30.26
CA GLU A 196 -22.02 -48.63 30.36
C GLU A 196 -23.21 -49.05 31.22
N THR A 197 -23.52 -48.25 32.22
CA THR A 197 -24.67 -48.54 33.09
C THR A 197 -25.76 -47.50 33.04
N VAL A 198 -25.42 -46.27 32.61
CA VAL A 198 -26.31 -45.18 32.31
C VAL A 198 -25.84 -44.54 31.01
N LYS A 199 -26.77 -44.30 30.08
CA LYS A 199 -26.49 -43.63 28.81
C LYS A 199 -27.68 -42.81 28.40
N VAL A 200 -27.40 -41.53 28.07
CA VAL A 200 -28.36 -40.62 27.48
C VAL A 200 -27.77 -40.06 26.21
N THR A 201 -28.53 -40.06 25.12
CA THR A 201 -28.07 -39.51 23.84
C THR A 201 -29.01 -38.40 23.39
N THR A 202 -28.47 -37.49 22.58
CA THR A 202 -29.21 -36.46 21.88
C THR A 202 -29.02 -36.64 20.36
N GLY A 203 -30.12 -36.77 19.64
CA GLY A 203 -30.07 -37.02 18.18
C GLY A 203 -29.78 -38.47 17.81
N ASP A 204 -29.26 -38.71 16.61
CA ASP A 204 -29.12 -40.01 15.93
C ASP A 204 -27.67 -40.47 15.73
N LEU A 205 -26.67 -39.69 16.19
CA LEU A 205 -25.26 -39.99 15.95
C LEU A 205 -24.77 -41.18 16.76
N THR A 206 -25.24 -41.32 17.99
CA THR A 206 -24.96 -42.46 18.87
C THR A 206 -26.30 -43.12 19.30
N ASP A 207 -26.25 -44.42 19.50
CA ASP A 207 -27.44 -45.17 19.91
C ASP A 207 -27.58 -45.24 21.45
N HIS A 208 -28.77 -45.56 21.91
CA HIS A 208 -29.10 -45.64 23.34
C HIS A 208 -28.66 -46.96 24.03
N ARG A 209 -28.09 -47.90 23.30
CA ARG A 209 -27.74 -49.20 23.83
C ARG A 209 -26.53 -49.12 24.77
N LEU A 210 -26.66 -49.69 25.93
CA LEU A 210 -25.58 -49.91 26.88
C LEU A 210 -24.59 -50.93 26.32
N ARG A 211 -23.30 -50.62 26.34
CA ARG A 211 -22.24 -51.42 25.74
C ARG A 211 -21.12 -51.72 26.72
N ASP A 212 -20.38 -52.77 26.44
CA ASP A 212 -19.09 -52.99 27.08
C ASP A 212 -18.00 -52.29 26.27
N VAL A 213 -17.58 -51.11 26.74
CA VAL A 213 -16.60 -50.24 26.05
C VAL A 213 -15.15 -50.65 26.35
N SER A 214 -14.92 -51.68 27.15
CA SER A 214 -13.63 -52.33 27.27
C SER A 214 -13.20 -52.97 25.96
N GLN A 215 -14.17 -53.27 25.07
CA GLN A 215 -13.97 -53.82 23.75
C GLN A 215 -14.14 -52.69 22.69
N ALA A 216 -13.08 -52.33 22.00
CA ALA A 216 -13.12 -51.30 20.94
C ALA A 216 -14.23 -51.58 19.89
N ALA A 217 -14.49 -52.88 19.60
CA ALA A 217 -15.54 -53.27 18.66
C ALA A 217 -16.95 -52.82 19.08
N ASN A 218 -17.15 -52.49 20.33
CA ASN A 218 -18.44 -52.00 20.87
C ASN A 218 -18.53 -50.47 20.94
N THR A 219 -17.43 -49.76 20.68
CA THR A 219 -17.39 -48.29 20.79
C THR A 219 -17.87 -47.62 19.52
N PHE A 220 -17.94 -46.28 19.52
CA PHE A 220 -18.32 -45.48 18.35
C PHE A 220 -17.34 -45.76 17.20
N VAL A 221 -17.88 -46.10 16.02
CA VAL A 221 -17.13 -46.48 14.82
C VAL A 221 -16.09 -47.60 15.08
N ARG A 222 -16.22 -48.32 16.18
CA ARG A 222 -15.25 -49.36 16.63
C ARG A 222 -13.82 -48.88 16.82
N ALA A 223 -13.63 -47.58 16.93
CA ALA A 223 -12.31 -46.95 16.91
C ALA A 223 -11.86 -46.37 18.25
N GLU A 224 -12.73 -46.30 19.26
CA GLU A 224 -12.38 -45.75 20.55
C GLU A 224 -11.73 -46.83 21.45
N THR A 225 -10.59 -46.51 22.01
CA THR A 225 -9.85 -47.33 22.97
C THR A 225 -9.74 -46.71 24.34
N TYR A 226 -10.60 -45.75 24.64
CA TYR A 226 -10.50 -44.88 25.79
C TYR A 226 -10.56 -45.58 27.13
N PHE A 227 -11.24 -46.68 27.26
CA PHE A 227 -11.41 -47.36 28.54
C PHE A 227 -10.07 -47.73 29.20
N ALA A 228 -9.11 -48.23 28.42
CA ALA A 228 -7.76 -48.53 28.90
C ALA A 228 -7.01 -47.26 29.43
N ASP A 229 -7.35 -46.09 28.90
CA ASP A 229 -6.78 -44.81 29.40
C ASP A 229 -7.55 -44.32 30.62
N LEU A 230 -8.86 -44.51 30.70
CA LEU A 230 -9.65 -44.17 31.91
C LEU A 230 -9.12 -44.87 33.14
N GLN A 231 -8.71 -46.14 33.02
CA GLN A 231 -8.19 -46.90 34.16
C GLN A 231 -6.89 -46.32 34.76
N LYS A 232 -6.19 -45.48 34.02
CA LYS A 232 -4.95 -44.80 34.45
C LYS A 232 -5.20 -43.48 35.12
N LEU A 233 -6.42 -42.93 35.01
CA LEU A 233 -6.76 -41.59 35.52
C LEU A 233 -6.79 -41.60 37.03
N LYS A 234 -6.24 -40.51 37.58
CA LYS A 234 -6.38 -40.16 38.98
C LYS A 234 -7.59 -39.27 39.22
N PRO A 235 -8.11 -39.18 40.47
CA PRO A 235 -9.14 -38.20 40.79
C PRO A 235 -8.78 -36.82 40.31
N GLY A 236 -9.67 -36.17 39.59
CA GLY A 236 -9.49 -34.82 39.01
C GLY A 236 -8.78 -34.76 37.65
N GLU A 237 -8.18 -35.84 37.18
CA GLU A 237 -7.63 -35.89 35.82
C GLU A 237 -8.74 -36.08 34.79
N ILE A 238 -8.53 -35.58 33.58
CA ILE A 238 -9.46 -35.62 32.45
C ILE A 238 -8.83 -36.37 31.28
N TYR A 239 -9.59 -37.27 30.72
CA TYR A 239 -9.29 -37.88 29.41
C TYR A 239 -9.99 -37.09 28.31
N VAL A 240 -9.32 -36.87 27.18
CA VAL A 240 -9.89 -36.30 25.96
C VAL A 240 -9.45 -37.17 24.78
N SER A 241 -10.43 -37.60 23.95
CA SER A 241 -10.14 -38.38 22.75
C SER A 241 -9.63 -37.51 21.60
N GLU A 242 -9.16 -38.17 20.55
CA GLU A 242 -9.08 -37.56 19.21
C GLU A 242 -10.47 -37.37 18.63
N VAL A 243 -10.57 -36.69 17.48
CA VAL A 243 -11.79 -36.68 16.69
C VAL A 243 -12.02 -38.07 16.12
N ILE A 244 -13.11 -38.69 16.50
CA ILE A 244 -13.52 -40.04 16.06
C ILE A 244 -14.77 -39.90 15.22
N GLY A 245 -14.73 -40.36 13.97
CA GLY A 245 -15.89 -40.40 13.08
C GLY A 245 -15.69 -41.34 11.91
N ALA A 246 -16.78 -41.79 11.32
CA ALA A 246 -16.72 -42.67 10.15
C ALA A 246 -16.20 -41.84 8.95
N TYR A 247 -15.23 -42.39 8.24
CA TYR A 247 -14.78 -41.84 6.98
C TYR A 247 -15.91 -41.84 5.94
N VAL A 248 -16.07 -40.72 5.22
CA VAL A 248 -17.08 -40.57 4.18
C VAL A 248 -16.38 -40.61 2.80
N PRO A 249 -16.51 -41.71 2.05
CA PRO A 249 -15.82 -41.85 0.78
C PRO A 249 -16.41 -40.98 -0.32
N ASN A 250 -15.56 -40.62 -1.28
CA ASN A 250 -16.00 -39.98 -2.51
C ASN A 250 -15.15 -40.42 -3.71
N HIS A 251 -15.81 -40.83 -4.77
CA HIS A 251 -15.17 -41.42 -5.97
C HIS A 251 -14.98 -40.38 -7.10
N LEU A 252 -15.25 -39.12 -6.85
CA LEU A 252 -15.20 -38.06 -7.83
C LEU A 252 -14.64 -36.77 -7.18
N ILE A 253 -13.69 -36.12 -7.80
CA ILE A 253 -13.21 -34.81 -7.42
C ILE A 253 -13.82 -33.79 -8.38
N GLY A 254 -14.46 -32.77 -7.81
CA GLY A 254 -15.16 -31.73 -8.56
C GLY A 254 -16.68 -31.84 -8.47
N PRO A 255 -17.43 -31.03 -9.25
CA PRO A 255 -18.88 -31.00 -9.16
C PRO A 255 -19.54 -32.35 -9.41
N TYR A 256 -20.36 -32.81 -8.48
CA TYR A 256 -21.13 -34.06 -8.61
C TYR A 256 -22.40 -33.76 -9.43
N LEU A 257 -22.27 -33.84 -10.73
CA LEU A 257 -23.32 -33.57 -11.70
C LEU A 257 -23.63 -34.82 -12.54
N PRO A 258 -24.78 -34.94 -13.19
CA PRO A 258 -25.08 -36.06 -14.07
C PRO A 258 -23.96 -36.36 -15.10
N THR A 259 -23.48 -35.31 -15.76
CA THR A 259 -22.44 -35.37 -16.79
C THR A 259 -21.05 -35.78 -16.24
N THR A 260 -20.70 -35.35 -15.01
CA THR A 260 -19.42 -35.72 -14.38
C THR A 260 -19.47 -37.11 -13.82
N ALA A 261 -20.58 -37.53 -13.24
CA ALA A 261 -20.78 -38.92 -12.78
C ALA A 261 -20.72 -39.88 -13.95
N GLU A 262 -21.44 -39.64 -15.04
CA GLU A 262 -21.41 -40.44 -16.27
C GLU A 262 -19.98 -40.56 -16.82
N ARG A 263 -19.26 -39.45 -16.91
CA ARG A 263 -17.88 -39.45 -17.41
C ARG A 263 -16.91 -40.25 -16.52
N ALA A 264 -17.22 -40.32 -15.23
CA ALA A 264 -16.48 -41.13 -14.25
C ALA A 264 -16.94 -42.60 -14.19
N GLY A 265 -17.99 -42.98 -14.97
CA GLY A 265 -18.58 -44.32 -14.92
C GLY A 265 -19.31 -44.62 -13.60
N LEU A 266 -19.83 -43.58 -12.92
CA LEU A 266 -20.52 -43.69 -11.63
C LEU A 266 -22.02 -43.42 -11.79
N PRO A 267 -22.88 -44.11 -11.00
CA PRO A 267 -24.28 -43.74 -10.92
C PRO A 267 -24.44 -42.31 -10.33
N PHE A 268 -25.41 -41.54 -10.85
CA PHE A 268 -25.69 -40.24 -10.28
C PHE A 268 -26.47 -40.41 -8.97
N LYS A 269 -25.76 -40.38 -7.85
CA LYS A 269 -26.27 -40.56 -6.50
C LYS A 269 -25.51 -39.60 -5.55
N PRO A 270 -25.71 -38.30 -5.67
CA PRO A 270 -24.95 -37.33 -4.90
C PRO A 270 -25.14 -37.46 -3.40
N GLU A 271 -26.30 -37.94 -2.92
CA GLU A 271 -26.61 -38.11 -1.50
C GLU A 271 -25.86 -39.30 -0.86
N GLU A 272 -25.36 -40.24 -1.68
CA GLU A 272 -24.53 -41.35 -1.19
C GLU A 272 -23.05 -40.95 -1.08
N ALA A 273 -22.60 -39.96 -1.83
CA ALA A 273 -21.24 -39.42 -1.81
C ALA A 273 -21.06 -38.36 -0.71
N ALA A 274 -19.80 -38.04 -0.40
CA ALA A 274 -19.49 -37.03 0.61
C ALA A 274 -19.94 -35.62 0.21
N TYR A 275 -20.31 -34.85 1.18
CA TYR A 275 -20.53 -33.39 1.04
C TYR A 275 -19.24 -32.70 0.59
N ALA A 276 -19.37 -31.74 -0.31
CA ALA A 276 -18.24 -30.98 -0.84
C ALA A 276 -18.63 -29.54 -1.22
N GLY A 277 -19.26 -28.79 -0.32
CA GLY A 277 -19.68 -27.43 -0.59
C GLY A 277 -20.62 -27.37 -1.81
N THR A 278 -20.33 -26.48 -2.77
CA THR A 278 -21.09 -26.35 -4.03
C THR A 278 -20.85 -27.49 -5.00
N GLU A 279 -19.80 -28.28 -4.82
CA GLU A 279 -19.54 -29.45 -5.66
C GLU A 279 -20.55 -30.56 -5.41
N ASN A 280 -20.92 -30.80 -4.16
CA ASN A 280 -21.93 -31.75 -3.73
C ASN A 280 -22.64 -31.26 -2.48
N PRO A 281 -23.57 -30.29 -2.59
CA PRO A 281 -24.22 -29.66 -1.43
C PRO A 281 -25.24 -30.57 -0.73
N VAL A 282 -25.63 -31.67 -1.34
CA VAL A 282 -26.57 -32.68 -0.81
C VAL A 282 -25.87 -33.92 -0.27
N GLY A 283 -24.55 -33.98 -0.35
CA GLY A 283 -23.77 -35.12 0.06
C GLY A 283 -23.78 -35.40 1.56
N LYS A 284 -23.33 -36.59 1.90
CA LYS A 284 -23.19 -37.05 3.29
C LYS A 284 -22.13 -36.21 4.03
N ARG A 285 -22.50 -35.77 5.24
CA ARG A 285 -21.58 -35.07 6.13
C ARG A 285 -20.74 -36.08 6.92
N PHE A 286 -19.46 -35.70 7.12
CA PHE A 286 -18.65 -36.35 8.15
C PHE A 286 -19.26 -36.02 9.51
N ARG A 287 -19.55 -37.06 10.31
CA ARG A 287 -20.09 -36.92 11.65
C ARG A 287 -19.15 -37.60 12.63
N GLY A 288 -18.59 -36.83 13.53
CA GLY A 288 -17.62 -37.26 14.50
C GLY A 288 -17.95 -36.81 15.92
N ILE A 289 -17.20 -37.36 16.84
CA ILE A 289 -17.24 -36.95 18.25
C ILE A 289 -15.82 -36.69 18.76
N VAL A 290 -15.75 -35.83 19.80
CA VAL A 290 -14.61 -35.78 20.72
C VAL A 290 -15.12 -36.14 22.10
N ARG A 291 -14.52 -37.14 22.73
CA ARG A 291 -14.97 -37.66 24.02
C ARG A 291 -14.13 -37.10 25.15
N TRP A 292 -14.78 -36.45 26.09
CA TRP A 292 -14.25 -36.15 27.41
C TRP A 292 -14.65 -37.23 28.39
N ALA A 293 -13.78 -37.54 29.35
CA ALA A 293 -14.14 -38.41 30.46
C ALA A 293 -13.40 -38.02 31.72
N ALA A 294 -14.07 -38.24 32.85
CA ALA A 294 -13.49 -38.01 34.16
C ALA A 294 -13.90 -39.13 35.18
N PRO A 295 -13.04 -39.43 36.15
CA PRO A 295 -13.38 -40.34 37.23
C PRO A 295 -14.48 -39.75 38.12
N VAL A 296 -15.47 -40.52 38.43
CA VAL A 296 -16.49 -40.23 39.49
C VAL A 296 -15.98 -40.75 40.81
N VAL A 297 -15.70 -39.85 41.72
CA VAL A 297 -15.12 -40.19 43.05
C VAL A 297 -16.26 -40.24 44.12
N ARG A 298 -16.31 -41.37 44.83
CA ARG A 298 -17.23 -41.56 45.98
C ARG A 298 -16.44 -42.10 47.15
N ASN A 299 -16.63 -41.47 48.29
CA ASN A 299 -15.92 -41.86 49.54
C ASN A 299 -14.39 -41.97 49.36
N GLY A 300 -13.82 -41.03 48.54
CA GLY A 300 -12.39 -41.01 48.28
C GLY A 300 -11.84 -42.06 47.32
N ARG A 301 -12.73 -42.86 46.68
CA ARG A 301 -12.34 -43.90 45.69
C ARG A 301 -13.09 -43.67 44.38
N ILE A 302 -12.44 -44.01 43.27
CA ILE A 302 -13.05 -44.00 41.96
C ILE A 302 -14.16 -45.08 41.94
N ALA A 303 -15.37 -44.68 41.64
CA ALA A 303 -16.51 -45.54 41.55
C ALA A 303 -16.84 -45.95 40.09
N GLY A 304 -16.36 -45.22 39.15
CA GLY A 304 -16.52 -45.38 37.70
C GLY A 304 -16.15 -44.10 36.97
N TYR A 305 -16.59 -43.94 35.76
CA TYR A 305 -16.23 -42.83 34.89
C TYR A 305 -17.48 -42.23 34.24
N VAL A 306 -17.56 -40.91 34.19
CA VAL A 306 -18.53 -40.22 33.35
C VAL A 306 -17.87 -39.80 32.05
N THR A 307 -18.60 -39.94 30.94
CA THR A 307 -18.12 -39.46 29.61
C THR A 307 -19.10 -38.53 28.97
N LEU A 308 -18.60 -37.56 28.24
CA LEU A 308 -19.33 -36.63 27.37
C LEU A 308 -18.79 -36.74 25.96
N ALA A 309 -19.64 -36.97 24.98
CA ALA A 309 -19.25 -36.95 23.58
C ALA A 309 -19.71 -35.64 22.91
N LEU A 310 -18.77 -34.73 22.69
CA LEU A 310 -19.00 -33.47 21.95
C LEU A 310 -19.31 -33.79 20.50
N ASP A 311 -20.34 -33.16 19.93
CA ASP A 311 -20.56 -33.17 18.49
C ASP A 311 -19.46 -32.40 17.77
N HIS A 312 -18.74 -33.07 16.88
CA HIS A 312 -17.66 -32.48 16.09
C HIS A 312 -18.10 -31.29 15.24
N ASP A 313 -19.37 -31.18 14.85
CA ASP A 313 -19.88 -30.04 14.09
C ASP A 313 -19.68 -28.71 14.84
N HIS A 314 -19.62 -28.71 16.18
CA HIS A 314 -19.28 -27.52 16.95
C HIS A 314 -17.82 -27.04 16.79
N LEU A 315 -16.88 -27.96 16.49
CA LEU A 315 -15.51 -27.61 16.16
C LEU A 315 -15.39 -27.13 14.72
N ARG A 316 -16.11 -27.74 13.79
CA ARG A 316 -16.11 -27.32 12.39
C ARG A 316 -16.53 -25.88 12.17
N GLN A 317 -17.42 -25.36 13.03
CA GLN A 317 -17.89 -23.99 12.91
C GLN A 317 -16.79 -22.93 12.99
N PHE A 318 -15.71 -23.20 13.69
CA PHE A 318 -14.61 -22.25 13.78
C PHE A 318 -13.90 -22.06 12.44
N THR A 319 -13.94 -23.04 11.54
CA THR A 319 -13.37 -22.96 10.19
C THR A 319 -14.42 -22.82 9.10
N ASP A 320 -15.59 -23.44 9.27
CA ASP A 320 -16.68 -23.41 8.31
C ASP A 320 -17.34 -22.03 8.21
N ARG A 321 -17.27 -21.22 9.25
CA ARG A 321 -17.87 -19.88 9.35
C ARG A 321 -16.86 -18.75 9.25
N LEU A 322 -15.63 -19.01 8.93
CA LEU A 322 -14.68 -18.01 8.59
C LEU A 322 -15.09 -17.34 7.27
N MET A 323 -16.12 -16.52 7.41
CA MET A 323 -16.39 -15.52 6.40
C MET A 323 -15.62 -14.28 6.78
N PRO A 324 -14.75 -13.80 5.94
CA PRO A 324 -14.24 -12.46 6.05
C PRO A 324 -15.42 -11.55 5.74
N THR A 325 -15.97 -10.97 6.76
CA THR A 325 -16.97 -9.94 6.58
C THR A 325 -16.30 -8.72 5.99
N GLU A 326 -17.00 -7.97 5.15
CA GLU A 326 -16.61 -6.63 4.67
C GLU A 326 -16.20 -5.68 5.80
N GLN A 327 -16.52 -6.01 7.05
CA GLN A 327 -16.18 -5.29 8.27
C GLN A 327 -14.82 -5.67 8.89
N ARG A 328 -14.17 -6.73 8.44
CA ARG A 328 -12.80 -7.05 8.84
C ARG A 328 -11.87 -6.68 7.70
N TYR A 329 -10.83 -5.95 8.00
CA TYR A 329 -9.84 -5.39 7.06
C TYR A 329 -9.08 -6.40 6.17
N THR A 330 -9.37 -7.65 6.34
CA THR A 330 -8.80 -8.72 5.53
C THR A 330 -9.89 -9.27 4.64
N PRO A 331 -9.88 -8.97 3.34
CA PRO A 331 -10.75 -9.65 2.40
C PRO A 331 -10.24 -11.08 2.20
N ILE A 332 -10.49 -11.99 3.16
CA ILE A 332 -10.46 -13.39 2.82
C ILE A 332 -11.72 -13.60 2.00
N ALA A 333 -11.65 -13.41 0.71
CA ALA A 333 -12.76 -13.62 -0.17
C ALA A 333 -13.07 -15.11 -0.26
N ASP A 334 -14.14 -15.40 -0.90
CA ASP A 334 -14.74 -16.67 -1.23
C ASP A 334 -13.71 -17.79 -1.48
N ALA A 335 -13.97 -18.98 -0.97
CA ALA A 335 -13.17 -20.18 -1.22
C ALA A 335 -13.06 -20.53 -2.72
N ILE A 336 -14.03 -20.12 -3.55
CA ILE A 336 -13.95 -20.21 -5.02
C ILE A 336 -12.75 -19.42 -5.55
N GLN A 337 -12.32 -18.37 -4.86
CA GLN A 337 -11.16 -17.57 -5.20
C GLN A 337 -9.86 -18.04 -4.54
N GLY A 338 -9.87 -19.18 -3.90
CA GLY A 338 -8.69 -19.81 -3.30
C GLY A 338 -8.49 -19.50 -1.82
N ASN A 339 -9.50 -18.96 -1.14
CA ASN A 339 -9.45 -18.67 0.27
C ASN A 339 -10.14 -19.77 1.07
N TYR A 340 -9.51 -20.27 2.14
CA TYR A 340 -10.04 -21.36 2.93
C TYR A 340 -9.44 -21.41 4.33
N ALA A 341 -10.15 -22.10 5.24
CA ALA A 341 -9.64 -22.45 6.55
C ALA A 341 -9.81 -23.94 6.80
N PHE A 342 -8.79 -24.54 7.39
CA PHE A 342 -8.81 -25.95 7.76
C PHE A 342 -8.44 -26.11 9.22
N LEU A 343 -8.89 -27.22 9.82
CA LEU A 343 -8.50 -27.63 11.15
C LEU A 343 -7.80 -28.99 11.06
N TRP A 344 -6.62 -29.06 11.64
CA TRP A 344 -5.78 -30.25 11.70
C TRP A 344 -5.60 -30.66 13.16
N ASP A 345 -5.56 -31.96 13.43
CA ASP A 345 -5.20 -32.46 14.74
C ASP A 345 -3.68 -32.46 14.98
N TYR A 346 -3.26 -32.76 16.20
CA TYR A 346 -1.86 -32.82 16.59
C TYR A 346 -1.06 -33.91 15.86
N LYS A 347 -1.70 -34.79 15.12
CA LYS A 347 -1.09 -35.78 14.23
C LYS A 347 -1.10 -35.32 12.77
N ASN A 348 -1.40 -34.09 12.49
CA ASN A 348 -1.47 -33.52 11.14
C ASN A 348 -2.54 -34.16 10.24
N ARG A 349 -3.62 -34.68 10.82
CA ARG A 349 -4.77 -35.20 10.07
C ARG A 349 -5.84 -34.10 9.97
N ALA A 350 -6.43 -33.96 8.78
CA ALA A 350 -7.53 -33.02 8.60
C ALA A 350 -8.76 -33.46 9.41
N ILE A 351 -9.23 -32.59 10.31
CA ILE A 351 -10.45 -32.79 11.11
C ILE A 351 -11.56 -31.80 10.75
N SER A 352 -11.24 -30.74 10.00
CA SER A 352 -12.23 -29.89 9.35
C SER A 352 -11.74 -29.50 7.95
N HIS A 353 -12.60 -29.67 6.97
CA HIS A 353 -12.32 -29.35 5.58
C HIS A 353 -13.65 -29.09 4.83
N PRO A 354 -13.71 -28.15 3.85
CA PRO A 354 -14.92 -27.89 3.05
C PRO A 354 -15.44 -29.11 2.27
N ARG A 355 -14.56 -30.08 1.98
CA ARG A 355 -14.90 -31.36 1.38
C ARG A 355 -14.82 -32.43 2.44
N ASP A 356 -15.95 -33.01 2.81
CA ASP A 356 -16.01 -33.97 3.92
C ASP A 356 -15.20 -35.26 3.65
N TYR A 357 -14.98 -35.63 2.39
CA TYR A 357 -14.10 -36.76 2.03
C TYR A 357 -12.59 -36.47 2.25
N MET A 358 -12.22 -35.24 2.50
CA MET A 358 -10.86 -34.87 2.88
C MET A 358 -10.60 -35.00 4.38
N ILE A 359 -11.66 -35.12 5.20
CA ILE A 359 -11.53 -35.27 6.65
C ILE A 359 -11.05 -36.71 6.93
N ALA A 360 -10.02 -36.82 7.77
CA ALA A 360 -9.51 -38.11 8.22
C ALA A 360 -10.51 -38.78 9.17
N GLY A 361 -10.89 -40.01 8.84
CA GLY A 361 -11.86 -40.76 9.63
C GLY A 361 -11.43 -42.18 9.81
N TYR A 362 -12.36 -43.01 10.24
CA TYR A 362 -12.16 -44.44 10.51
C TYR A 362 -13.10 -45.27 9.65
N ASP A 363 -12.66 -46.47 9.26
CA ASP A 363 -13.51 -47.45 8.66
C ASP A 363 -14.49 -48.00 9.71
N PRO A 364 -15.79 -47.82 9.53
CA PRO A 364 -16.79 -48.22 10.54
C PRO A 364 -16.95 -49.74 10.72
N GLN A 365 -16.38 -50.54 9.80
CA GLN A 365 -16.45 -52.00 9.89
C GLN A 365 -15.29 -52.57 10.71
N THR A 366 -14.10 -52.02 10.50
CA THR A 366 -12.86 -52.51 11.10
C THR A 366 -12.38 -51.67 12.29
N GLY A 367 -12.81 -50.39 12.41
CA GLY A 367 -12.33 -49.45 13.42
C GLY A 367 -10.93 -48.92 13.11
N ARG A 368 -10.32 -49.30 11.98
CA ARG A 368 -9.00 -48.80 11.59
C ARG A 368 -9.09 -47.40 10.95
N PRO A 369 -8.03 -46.61 11.08
CA PRO A 369 -7.95 -45.35 10.34
C PRO A 369 -8.12 -45.56 8.84
N ALA A 370 -8.92 -44.75 8.18
CA ALA A 370 -9.07 -44.76 6.74
C ALA A 370 -7.71 -44.42 6.09
N THR A 371 -7.44 -45.09 4.95
CA THR A 371 -6.19 -44.87 4.20
C THR A 371 -6.13 -43.39 3.76
N PRO A 372 -5.08 -42.64 4.12
CA PRO A 372 -4.92 -41.29 3.64
C PRO A 372 -4.63 -41.25 2.13
N TRP A 373 -4.89 -40.11 1.52
CA TRP A 373 -4.56 -39.89 0.13
C TRP A 373 -3.04 -39.79 -0.06
N LEU A 374 -2.44 -40.70 -0.81
CA LEU A 374 -1.00 -40.84 -1.01
C LEU A 374 -0.60 -40.41 -2.42
N ASP A 375 0.68 -40.12 -2.62
CA ASP A 375 1.25 -40.04 -3.97
C ASP A 375 1.35 -41.40 -4.64
N GLU A 376 1.44 -41.40 -5.99
CA GLU A 376 1.46 -42.66 -6.79
C GLU A 376 2.56 -43.61 -6.34
N ALA A 377 3.75 -43.11 -5.99
CA ALA A 377 4.89 -43.96 -5.63
C ALA A 377 4.65 -44.60 -4.25
N LEU A 378 4.28 -43.81 -3.25
CA LEU A 378 4.01 -44.33 -1.91
C LEU A 378 2.80 -45.26 -1.89
N TYR A 379 1.79 -44.98 -2.71
CA TYR A 379 0.65 -45.87 -2.89
C TYR A 379 1.07 -47.23 -3.48
N ALA A 380 1.93 -47.21 -4.49
CA ALA A 380 2.47 -48.45 -5.08
C ALA A 380 3.31 -49.26 -4.07
N GLU A 381 4.17 -48.57 -3.28
CA GLU A 381 4.94 -49.20 -2.19
C GLU A 381 4.01 -49.84 -1.18
N TRP A 382 2.96 -49.16 -0.75
CA TRP A 382 1.97 -49.74 0.17
C TRP A 382 1.29 -50.97 -0.43
N ARG A 383 0.79 -50.90 -1.66
CA ARG A 383 0.11 -52.03 -2.32
C ARG A 383 1.03 -53.24 -2.47
N ALA A 384 2.31 -53.01 -2.74
CA ALA A 384 3.31 -54.07 -2.84
C ALA A 384 3.62 -54.71 -1.49
N SER A 385 3.47 -53.99 -0.37
CA SER A 385 3.77 -54.48 0.98
C SER A 385 2.78 -55.55 1.47
N GLY A 386 1.55 -55.56 0.93
CA GLY A 386 0.46 -56.45 1.38
C GLY A 386 -0.05 -56.15 2.80
N LYS A 387 0.47 -55.12 3.48
CA LYS A 387 0.10 -54.76 4.84
C LYS A 387 -1.13 -53.84 4.86
N PRO A 388 -1.89 -53.78 5.95
CA PRO A 388 -2.83 -52.70 6.20
C PRO A 388 -2.16 -51.35 6.14
N SER A 389 -2.87 -50.34 5.68
CA SER A 389 -2.29 -49.00 5.43
C SER A 389 -1.71 -48.33 6.68
N ASP A 390 -2.37 -48.48 7.81
CA ASP A 390 -1.93 -47.92 9.10
C ASP A 390 -0.63 -48.57 9.59
N GLU A 391 -0.48 -49.87 9.43
CA GLU A 391 0.72 -50.60 9.78
C GLU A 391 1.89 -50.30 8.81
N PHE A 392 1.60 -50.16 7.53
CA PHE A 392 2.60 -49.77 6.54
C PHE A 392 3.10 -48.35 6.81
N LEU A 393 2.19 -47.42 6.95
CA LEU A 393 2.51 -45.99 7.14
C LEU A 393 3.22 -45.70 8.48
N ALA A 394 3.01 -46.51 9.50
CA ALA A 394 3.75 -46.43 10.76
C ALA A 394 5.28 -46.57 10.58
N GLY A 395 5.73 -47.23 9.52
CA GLY A 395 7.13 -47.40 9.15
C GLY A 395 7.67 -46.34 8.17
N ILE A 396 6.84 -45.40 7.73
CA ILE A 396 7.22 -44.38 6.76
C ILE A 396 7.51 -43.06 7.50
N PRO A 397 8.68 -42.45 7.26
CA PRO A 397 8.99 -41.11 7.82
C PRO A 397 7.92 -40.11 7.37
N PRO A 398 7.39 -39.30 8.31
CA PRO A 398 6.49 -38.21 7.98
C PRO A 398 7.20 -37.16 7.10
N PHE A 399 6.44 -36.50 6.25
CA PHE A 399 6.88 -35.38 5.34
C PHE A 399 7.99 -35.77 4.36
N ARG A 400 8.05 -37.06 3.96
CA ARG A 400 9.10 -37.64 3.09
C ARG A 400 9.06 -37.05 1.67
N ASP A 401 10.10 -36.27 1.29
CA ASP A 401 10.29 -35.73 -0.07
C ASP A 401 9.05 -35.01 -0.63
N GLN A 402 8.51 -34.07 0.08
CA GLN A 402 7.34 -33.30 -0.38
C GLN A 402 7.67 -32.48 -1.63
N SER A 403 6.83 -32.56 -2.67
CA SER A 403 7.04 -31.86 -3.93
C SER A 403 5.75 -31.70 -4.73
N LEU A 404 5.53 -30.51 -5.29
CA LEU A 404 4.44 -30.24 -6.24
C LEU A 404 4.54 -31.07 -7.55
N GLN A 405 5.68 -31.67 -7.82
CA GLN A 405 5.86 -32.53 -8.99
C GLN A 405 5.30 -33.95 -8.78
N LYS A 406 5.12 -34.36 -7.55
CA LYS A 406 4.49 -35.64 -7.22
C LYS A 406 3.01 -35.61 -7.58
N LYS A 407 2.52 -36.72 -8.08
CA LYS A 407 1.11 -36.87 -8.46
C LYS A 407 0.36 -37.68 -7.41
N PRO A 408 -0.83 -37.24 -7.04
CA PRO A 408 -1.70 -38.03 -6.16
C PRO A 408 -2.13 -39.31 -6.86
N ALA A 409 -2.25 -40.41 -6.11
CA ALA A 409 -2.62 -41.72 -6.63
C ALA A 409 -4.05 -41.73 -7.17
N ALA A 410 -4.20 -41.81 -8.49
CA ALA A 410 -5.50 -41.84 -9.17
C ALA A 410 -6.36 -43.03 -8.78
N ALA A 411 -5.73 -44.19 -8.43
CA ALA A 411 -6.44 -45.36 -7.96
C ALA A 411 -7.20 -45.12 -6.64
N GLN A 412 -6.71 -44.23 -5.77
CA GLN A 412 -7.40 -43.89 -4.52
C GLN A 412 -8.67 -43.08 -4.76
N ILE A 413 -8.69 -42.24 -5.79
CA ILE A 413 -9.92 -41.51 -6.18
C ILE A 413 -11.00 -42.51 -6.54
N LYS A 414 -10.66 -43.55 -7.37
CA LYS A 414 -11.59 -44.61 -7.75
C LYS A 414 -12.04 -45.43 -6.54
N ALA A 415 -11.15 -45.60 -5.56
CA ALA A 415 -11.46 -46.34 -4.32
C ALA A 415 -12.22 -45.45 -3.29
N GLY A 416 -12.38 -44.17 -3.54
CA GLY A 416 -13.01 -43.22 -2.60
C GLY A 416 -12.16 -42.88 -1.39
N GLN A 417 -10.83 -43.07 -1.44
CA GLN A 417 -9.89 -42.92 -0.32
C GLN A 417 -9.10 -41.62 -0.47
N LEU A 418 -9.64 -40.50 0.03
CA LEU A 418 -9.11 -39.17 -0.20
C LEU A 418 -8.88 -38.36 1.11
N GLY A 419 -8.90 -39.02 2.27
CA GLY A 419 -8.64 -38.35 3.56
C GLY A 419 -7.24 -37.73 3.60
N LEU A 420 -7.14 -36.53 4.18
CA LEU A 420 -5.87 -35.81 4.24
C LEU A 420 -5.13 -36.12 5.55
N ASP A 421 -3.91 -36.54 5.40
CA ASP A 421 -2.92 -36.66 6.47
C ASP A 421 -1.61 -36.03 5.97
N CYS A 422 -1.31 -34.85 6.47
CA CYS A 422 -0.16 -34.07 6.04
C CYS A 422 1.16 -34.83 6.15
N ARG A 423 1.28 -35.77 7.09
CA ARG A 423 2.51 -36.57 7.26
C ARG A 423 2.85 -37.37 6.02
N TYR A 424 1.85 -37.77 5.21
CA TYR A 424 1.98 -38.64 4.05
C TYR A 424 1.48 -38.00 2.75
N LEU A 425 1.05 -36.75 2.81
CA LEU A 425 0.55 -35.96 1.67
C LEU A 425 1.74 -35.37 0.89
N ASN A 426 2.57 -36.23 0.30
CA ASN A 426 3.86 -35.84 -0.27
C ASN A 426 3.80 -34.98 -1.53
N PHE A 427 2.63 -34.74 -2.10
CA PHE A 427 2.38 -33.83 -3.22
C PHE A 427 1.90 -32.44 -2.76
N SER A 428 2.01 -32.14 -1.46
CA SER A 428 1.46 -30.96 -0.81
C SER A 428 2.50 -30.34 0.14
N PRO A 429 3.54 -29.67 -0.39
CA PRO A 429 4.66 -29.16 0.41
C PRO A 429 4.27 -28.10 1.45
N GLN A 430 3.07 -27.52 1.36
CA GLN A 430 2.54 -26.67 2.43
C GLN A 430 2.41 -27.41 3.77
N CYS A 431 2.26 -28.73 3.76
CA CYS A 431 2.18 -29.53 4.97
C CYS A 431 3.43 -29.43 5.85
N ASP A 432 4.60 -29.45 5.22
CA ASP A 432 5.88 -29.28 5.90
C ASP A 432 6.03 -27.85 6.47
N GLY A 433 5.64 -26.84 5.68
CA GLY A 433 5.61 -25.45 6.14
C GLY A 433 4.69 -25.24 7.35
N TRP A 434 3.49 -25.82 7.35
CA TRP A 434 2.57 -25.74 8.50
C TRP A 434 3.13 -26.44 9.74
N GLN A 435 3.75 -27.60 9.55
CA GLN A 435 4.42 -28.33 10.63
C GLN A 435 5.51 -27.47 11.25
N ALA A 436 6.40 -26.92 10.44
CA ALA A 436 7.50 -26.08 10.92
C ALA A 436 7.04 -24.86 11.73
N LEU A 437 5.89 -24.28 11.36
CA LEU A 437 5.31 -23.15 12.09
C LEU A 437 4.69 -23.54 13.43
N THR A 438 4.13 -24.75 13.54
CA THR A 438 3.25 -25.15 14.66
C THR A 438 3.83 -26.19 15.59
N GLU A 439 4.87 -26.93 15.19
CA GLU A 439 5.43 -28.05 15.96
C GLU A 439 5.87 -27.70 17.38
N HIS A 440 6.24 -26.44 17.62
CA HIS A 440 6.63 -25.91 18.94
C HIS A 440 5.55 -25.01 19.58
N GLY A 441 4.30 -25.14 19.16
CA GLY A 441 3.18 -24.32 19.67
C GLY A 441 3.14 -22.91 19.07
N GLY A 442 3.83 -22.67 17.96
CA GLY A 442 3.95 -21.39 17.31
C GLY A 442 2.82 -21.08 16.33
N SER A 443 2.95 -19.91 15.71
CA SER A 443 2.14 -19.48 14.59
C SER A 443 3.00 -18.70 13.58
N GLY A 444 2.51 -18.54 12.36
CA GLY A 444 3.18 -17.75 11.34
C GLY A 444 2.58 -17.98 9.96
N SER A 445 3.29 -17.51 8.94
CA SER A 445 2.85 -17.62 7.55
C SER A 445 3.99 -17.87 6.57
N PHE A 446 3.63 -18.35 5.41
CA PHE A 446 4.52 -18.43 4.24
C PHE A 446 3.71 -18.33 2.94
N MET A 447 4.43 -18.06 1.86
CA MET A 447 3.87 -17.98 0.52
C MET A 447 4.07 -19.29 -0.22
N ILE A 448 3.05 -19.78 -0.92
CA ILE A 448 3.13 -20.96 -1.75
C ILE A 448 2.34 -20.80 -3.05
N PHE A 449 2.88 -21.31 -4.14
CA PHE A 449 2.12 -21.46 -5.39
C PHE A 449 1.38 -22.80 -5.37
N PHE A 450 0.05 -22.75 -5.29
CA PHE A 450 -0.77 -23.97 -5.24
C PHE A 450 -2.11 -23.75 -5.93
N SER A 451 -2.58 -24.71 -6.70
CA SER A 451 -3.81 -24.66 -7.51
C SER A 451 -3.83 -23.50 -8.53
N GLY A 452 -2.67 -23.20 -9.12
CA GLY A 452 -2.55 -22.12 -10.13
C GLY A 452 -2.52 -20.71 -9.55
N LEU A 453 -2.44 -20.56 -8.23
CA LEU A 453 -2.47 -19.29 -7.52
C LEU A 453 -1.31 -19.15 -6.53
N TRP A 454 -0.80 -17.94 -6.36
CA TRP A 454 0.00 -17.60 -5.18
C TRP A 454 -0.93 -17.44 -3.98
N LYS A 455 -0.60 -18.12 -2.91
CA LYS A 455 -1.36 -18.10 -1.67
C LYS A 455 -0.46 -17.71 -0.51
N LEU A 456 -0.92 -16.76 0.27
CA LEU A 456 -0.45 -16.58 1.62
C LEU A 456 -1.15 -17.63 2.49
N THR A 457 -0.39 -18.52 3.10
CA THR A 457 -0.94 -19.49 4.02
C THR A 457 -0.40 -19.24 5.41
N THR A 458 -1.28 -19.29 6.38
CA THR A 458 -0.97 -19.11 7.80
C THR A 458 -1.26 -20.39 8.55
N ALA A 459 -0.58 -20.62 9.66
CA ALA A 459 -0.88 -21.68 10.60
C ALA A 459 -0.72 -21.18 12.04
N ALA A 460 -1.55 -21.66 12.96
CA ALA A 460 -1.43 -21.38 14.39
C ALA A 460 -1.78 -22.63 15.19
N ALA A 461 -0.92 -23.01 16.11
CA ALA A 461 -1.17 -24.11 17.03
C ALA A 461 -2.33 -23.76 17.99
N ILE A 462 -3.13 -24.74 18.33
CA ILE A 462 -4.28 -24.59 19.24
C ILE A 462 -3.80 -24.93 20.66
N PRO A 463 -3.66 -23.94 21.56
CA PRO A 463 -3.00 -24.13 22.85
C PRO A 463 -3.92 -24.79 23.89
N TYR A 464 -4.42 -25.98 23.57
CA TYR A 464 -5.21 -26.80 24.46
C TYR A 464 -4.41 -28.05 24.86
N TYR A 465 -4.10 -28.21 26.15
CA TYR A 465 -3.12 -29.17 26.64
C TYR A 465 -3.68 -30.18 27.65
N THR A 466 -4.98 -30.37 27.73
CA THR A 466 -5.60 -31.33 28.64
C THR A 466 -5.41 -32.77 28.12
N GLY A 467 -5.15 -33.69 29.06
CA GLY A 467 -5.03 -35.11 28.78
C GLY A 467 -3.88 -35.43 27.81
N ARG A 468 -4.17 -36.17 26.76
CA ARG A 468 -3.16 -36.55 25.74
C ARG A 468 -2.52 -35.40 25.02
N TYR A 469 -3.22 -34.26 24.92
CA TYR A 469 -2.76 -33.07 24.22
C TYR A 469 -1.65 -32.34 24.99
N GLY A 470 -1.53 -32.58 26.30
CA GLY A 470 -0.43 -32.06 27.10
C GLY A 470 0.95 -32.64 26.78
N GLN A 471 1.00 -33.70 25.98
CA GLN A 471 2.25 -34.30 25.48
C GLN A 471 2.67 -33.71 24.13
N SER A 472 1.80 -32.96 23.45
CA SER A 472 2.06 -32.30 22.19
C SER A 472 2.32 -30.82 22.40
N GLN A 473 3.39 -30.27 21.81
CA GLN A 473 3.63 -28.83 21.81
C GLN A 473 2.61 -28.08 20.93
N GLN A 474 2.02 -28.72 19.95
CA GLN A 474 0.92 -28.19 19.12
C GLN A 474 -0.42 -28.14 19.88
N GLY A 475 -0.49 -28.71 21.10
CA GLY A 475 -1.74 -28.85 21.84
C GLY A 475 -2.75 -29.74 21.10
N PHE A 476 -3.97 -29.27 20.90
CA PHE A 476 -5.03 -30.00 20.19
C PHE A 476 -4.71 -30.26 18.71
N GLY A 477 -3.96 -29.34 18.09
CA GLY A 477 -3.60 -29.35 16.70
C GLY A 477 -3.33 -27.94 16.20
N PHE A 478 -3.73 -27.64 14.98
CA PHE A 478 -3.53 -26.31 14.43
C PHE A 478 -4.60 -25.92 13.41
N VAL A 479 -4.81 -24.62 13.29
CA VAL A 479 -5.66 -24.00 12.27
C VAL A 479 -4.78 -23.49 11.15
N THR A 480 -5.23 -23.64 9.90
CA THR A 480 -4.60 -23.02 8.75
C THR A 480 -5.61 -22.17 7.99
N ILE A 481 -5.16 -21.01 7.52
CA ILE A 481 -5.91 -20.17 6.58
C ILE A 481 -5.06 -19.97 5.34
N GLY A 482 -5.65 -20.22 4.16
CA GLY A 482 -5.06 -19.88 2.87
C GLY A 482 -5.79 -18.70 2.26
N ALA A 483 -5.05 -17.72 1.77
CA ALA A 483 -5.59 -16.53 1.13
C ALA A 483 -4.92 -16.26 -0.21
N ASN A 484 -5.71 -15.87 -1.20
CA ASN A 484 -5.22 -15.54 -2.55
C ASN A 484 -4.50 -14.20 -2.53
N VAL A 485 -3.23 -14.20 -2.90
CA VAL A 485 -2.37 -13.01 -2.90
C VAL A 485 -2.79 -11.99 -3.93
N ASP A 486 -3.28 -12.42 -5.08
CA ASP A 486 -3.71 -11.52 -6.16
C ASP A 486 -4.84 -10.58 -5.71
N GLU A 487 -5.63 -10.98 -4.71
CA GLU A 487 -6.68 -10.13 -4.16
C GLU A 487 -6.14 -8.95 -3.36
N PHE A 488 -5.03 -9.14 -2.64
CA PHE A 488 -4.38 -8.07 -1.89
C PHE A 488 -3.71 -7.06 -2.81
N HIS A 489 -3.17 -7.55 -3.94
CA HIS A 489 -2.46 -6.72 -4.91
C HIS A 489 -3.39 -6.00 -5.88
N LYS A 490 -4.68 -6.37 -5.93
CA LYS A 490 -5.61 -5.86 -6.94
C LYS A 490 -5.66 -4.34 -6.97
N ALA A 491 -5.77 -3.68 -5.82
CA ALA A 491 -5.81 -2.22 -5.74
C ALA A 491 -4.50 -1.58 -6.24
N ALA A 492 -3.35 -2.15 -5.88
CA ALA A 492 -2.05 -1.69 -6.33
C ALA A 492 -1.87 -1.92 -7.84
N THR A 493 -2.28 -3.09 -8.34
CA THR A 493 -2.19 -3.46 -9.75
C THR A 493 -3.12 -2.60 -10.62
N GLU A 494 -4.34 -2.32 -10.16
CA GLU A 494 -5.26 -1.40 -10.83
C GLU A 494 -4.70 0.03 -10.86
N THR A 495 -4.07 0.47 -9.78
CA THR A 495 -3.41 1.77 -9.70
C THR A 495 -2.22 1.83 -10.65
N ALA A 496 -1.39 0.79 -10.70
CA ALA A 496 -0.30 0.66 -11.67
C ALA A 496 -0.81 0.69 -13.12
N GLY A 497 -1.93 0.01 -13.39
CA GLY A 497 -2.60 0.06 -14.68
C GLY A 497 -3.04 1.48 -15.07
N ARG A 498 -3.62 2.22 -14.13
CA ARG A 498 -4.00 3.64 -14.34
C ARG A 498 -2.79 4.53 -14.55
N ILE A 499 -1.73 4.35 -13.78
CA ILE A 499 -0.47 5.08 -13.95
C ILE A 499 0.11 4.80 -15.34
N ASN A 500 0.18 3.53 -15.74
CA ASN A 500 0.68 3.16 -17.07
C ASN A 500 -0.19 3.72 -18.20
N ALA A 501 -1.51 3.71 -18.04
CA ALA A 501 -2.42 4.31 -19.02
C ALA A 501 -2.20 5.84 -19.12
N LEU A 502 -2.06 6.51 -17.98
CA LEU A 502 -1.76 7.94 -17.92
C LEU A 502 -0.39 8.27 -18.54
N VAL A 503 0.62 7.47 -18.26
CA VAL A 503 1.96 7.61 -18.86
C VAL A 503 1.89 7.45 -20.37
N ASN A 504 1.15 6.45 -20.88
CA ASN A 504 1.00 6.22 -22.31
C ASN A 504 0.21 7.35 -23.00
N GLU A 505 -0.84 7.86 -22.35
CA GLU A 505 -1.60 9.02 -22.81
C GLU A 505 -0.70 10.27 -22.88
N LYS A 506 0.08 10.51 -21.84
CA LYS A 506 0.99 11.66 -21.80
C LYS A 506 2.16 11.50 -22.79
N ASP A 507 2.69 10.29 -22.97
CA ASP A 507 3.68 10.01 -24.02
C ASP A 507 3.16 10.36 -25.41
N ALA A 508 1.92 9.97 -25.73
CA ALA A 508 1.28 10.35 -26.97
C ALA A 508 1.11 11.87 -27.10
N GLY A 509 0.69 12.54 -26.01
CA GLY A 509 0.58 14.00 -25.95
C GLY A 509 1.94 14.69 -26.12
N PHE A 510 2.96 14.23 -25.43
CA PHE A 510 4.34 14.74 -25.58
C PHE A 510 4.89 14.53 -26.98
N LYS A 511 4.65 13.38 -27.60
CA LYS A 511 5.06 13.11 -28.99
C LYS A 511 4.38 14.05 -29.96
N ALA A 512 3.06 14.27 -29.78
CA ALA A 512 2.31 15.20 -30.61
C ALA A 512 2.79 16.65 -30.43
N GLN A 513 3.02 17.08 -29.17
CA GLN A 513 3.52 18.41 -28.85
C GLN A 513 4.96 18.61 -29.36
N ARG A 514 5.80 17.60 -29.26
CA ARG A 514 7.15 17.58 -29.84
C ARG A 514 7.10 17.71 -31.35
N SER A 515 6.24 16.92 -32.01
CA SER A 515 6.06 17.03 -33.46
C SER A 515 5.65 18.44 -33.86
N ALA A 516 4.64 19.00 -33.20
CA ALA A 516 4.20 20.35 -33.46
C ALA A 516 5.29 21.41 -33.18
N MET A 517 6.10 21.21 -32.16
CA MET A 517 7.23 22.10 -31.86
C MET A 517 8.33 21.97 -32.94
N LEU A 518 8.63 20.75 -33.39
CA LEU A 518 9.58 20.52 -34.45
C LEU A 518 9.13 21.11 -35.77
N ASP A 519 7.85 20.92 -36.13
CA ASP A 519 7.24 21.52 -37.30
C ASP A 519 7.27 23.06 -37.22
N GLY A 520 7.04 23.60 -36.03
CA GLY A 520 7.16 25.04 -35.75
C GLY A 520 8.59 25.56 -35.90
N ILE A 521 9.59 24.81 -35.41
CA ILE A 521 11.01 25.13 -35.57
C ILE A 521 11.41 25.06 -37.05
N GLU A 522 11.02 23.98 -37.73
CA GLU A 522 11.33 23.81 -39.15
C GLU A 522 10.67 24.90 -40.03
N HIS A 523 9.42 25.25 -39.71
CA HIS A 523 8.74 26.38 -40.37
C HIS A 523 9.42 27.71 -40.07
N SER A 524 9.82 27.95 -38.82
CA SER A 524 10.55 29.17 -38.45
C SER A 524 11.94 29.24 -39.10
N LEU A 525 12.66 28.11 -39.18
CA LEU A 525 13.94 28.02 -39.86
C LEU A 525 13.81 28.26 -41.37
N THR A 526 12.78 27.69 -41.99
CA THR A 526 12.54 27.87 -43.42
C THR A 526 12.11 29.30 -43.76
N THR A 527 11.25 29.92 -42.94
CA THR A 527 10.86 31.33 -43.12
C THR A 527 12.02 32.28 -42.86
N THR A 528 12.82 31.98 -41.84
CA THR A 528 14.06 32.76 -41.56
C THR A 528 15.07 32.60 -42.69
N ALA A 529 15.23 31.39 -43.22
CA ALA A 529 16.12 31.11 -44.36
C ALA A 529 15.66 31.84 -45.62
N LEU A 530 14.37 31.76 -45.95
CA LEU A 530 13.78 32.50 -47.06
C LEU A 530 13.94 34.01 -46.91
N GLY A 531 13.75 34.53 -45.72
CA GLY A 531 13.99 35.95 -45.40
C GLY A 531 15.46 36.33 -45.59
N LEU A 532 16.37 35.48 -45.10
CA LEU A 532 17.83 35.67 -45.19
C LEU A 532 18.32 35.63 -46.64
N TRP A 533 17.87 34.63 -47.41
CA TRP A 533 18.18 34.52 -48.80
C TRP A 533 17.54 35.63 -49.66
N GLY A 534 16.29 35.99 -49.34
CA GLY A 534 15.60 37.11 -49.99
C GLY A 534 16.25 38.44 -49.71
N SER A 535 16.61 38.70 -48.42
CA SER A 535 17.32 39.93 -48.09
C SER A 535 18.75 39.97 -48.66
N THR A 536 19.42 38.81 -48.72
CA THR A 536 20.75 38.71 -49.37
C THR A 536 20.66 38.92 -50.84
N ALA A 537 19.67 38.36 -51.54
CA ALA A 537 19.44 38.57 -52.96
C ALA A 537 19.14 40.04 -53.25
N LEU A 538 18.23 40.63 -52.42
CA LEU A 538 17.94 42.08 -52.53
C LEU A 538 19.19 42.95 -52.33
N MET A 539 20.01 42.61 -51.32
CA MET A 539 21.28 43.26 -51.03
C MET A 539 22.26 43.15 -52.21
N VAL A 540 22.36 41.97 -52.78
CA VAL A 540 23.22 41.72 -53.98
C VAL A 540 22.76 42.57 -55.15
N VAL A 541 21.45 42.60 -55.46
CA VAL A 541 20.90 43.47 -56.48
C VAL A 541 21.16 44.92 -56.21
N LEU A 542 21.03 45.35 -54.98
CA LEU A 542 21.25 46.73 -54.56
C LEU A 542 22.77 47.07 -54.66
N VAL A 543 23.65 46.16 -54.23
CA VAL A 543 25.12 46.33 -54.37
C VAL A 543 25.53 46.45 -55.84
N ILE A 544 24.96 45.64 -56.74
CA ILE A 544 25.18 45.70 -58.18
C ILE A 544 24.68 47.07 -58.72
N GLY A 545 23.47 47.45 -58.32
CA GLY A 545 22.86 48.73 -58.67
C GLY A 545 23.73 49.90 -58.17
N ILE A 546 24.21 49.87 -56.94
CA ILE A 546 25.09 50.85 -56.36
C ILE A 546 26.44 50.91 -57.08
N ALA A 547 26.99 49.71 -57.39
CA ALA A 547 28.28 49.64 -58.11
C ALA A 547 28.19 50.29 -59.49
N VAL A 548 27.09 50.10 -60.17
CA VAL A 548 26.83 50.74 -61.47
C VAL A 548 26.55 52.27 -61.34
N TRP A 549 25.80 52.62 -60.32
CA TRP A 549 25.49 54.00 -59.98
C TRP A 549 26.75 54.79 -59.57
N MET A 550 27.55 54.21 -58.65
CA MET A 550 28.76 54.81 -58.09
C MET A 550 29.80 55.02 -59.12
N ALA A 551 29.92 54.13 -60.14
CA ALA A 551 30.79 54.31 -61.27
C ALA A 551 30.37 55.55 -62.14
N ASN A 552 29.11 55.95 -62.10
CA ASN A 552 28.61 57.15 -62.80
C ASN A 552 28.71 58.46 -62.01
N PHE A 553 28.74 58.32 -60.70
CA PHE A 553 28.60 59.40 -59.73
C PHE A 553 29.86 60.05 -59.25
N LEU A 554 31.03 59.32 -59.28
CA LEU A 554 32.32 59.81 -58.83
C LEU A 554 32.87 61.09 -59.46
N THR A 555 32.10 61.67 -60.32
CA THR A 555 32.47 62.82 -61.08
C THR A 555 31.79 64.13 -60.66
N ARG A 556 30.86 64.13 -59.73
CA ARG A 556 29.95 65.27 -59.56
C ARG A 556 29.86 65.98 -58.22
N ARG A 557 30.56 65.57 -57.10
CA ARG A 557 30.26 66.24 -55.84
C ARG A 557 31.44 66.42 -54.85
N ILE A 558 32.07 67.54 -54.89
CA ILE A 558 32.97 67.95 -53.80
C ILE A 558 32.42 69.14 -52.96
N THR A 559 31.31 69.73 -53.33
CA THR A 559 30.94 71.07 -52.78
C THR A 559 29.83 71.11 -51.70
N GLY A 560 29.23 69.95 -51.31
CA GLY A 560 28.08 70.00 -50.34
C GLY A 560 28.38 69.75 -48.86
N ILE A 561 29.57 69.33 -48.47
CA ILE A 561 29.84 68.79 -47.15
C ILE A 561 30.04 69.82 -46.04
N VAL A 562 30.49 71.03 -46.30
CA VAL A 562 30.87 72.01 -45.28
C VAL A 562 29.61 72.65 -44.58
N ALA A 563 28.46 72.64 -45.20
CA ALA A 563 27.24 73.29 -44.67
C ALA A 563 26.50 72.39 -43.63
N GLY A 564 26.55 71.08 -43.70
CA GLY A 564 25.75 70.19 -42.85
C GLY A 564 26.33 69.89 -41.44
N ILE A 565 27.66 69.93 -41.31
CA ILE A 565 28.28 69.70 -40.01
C ILE A 565 27.89 70.80 -38.97
N ARG A 566 27.59 71.97 -39.40
CA ARG A 566 27.11 73.09 -38.53
C ARG A 566 25.72 72.86 -37.98
N ALA A 567 24.79 72.17 -38.62
CA ALA A 567 23.43 71.94 -38.15
C ALA A 567 23.38 70.90 -37.00
N PHE A 568 24.18 69.90 -37.01
CA PHE A 568 24.25 68.88 -35.98
C PHE A 568 24.81 69.38 -34.62
N GLN A 569 25.74 70.33 -34.65
CA GLN A 569 26.31 70.98 -33.47
C GLN A 569 25.29 71.85 -32.71
N LEU A 570 24.19 72.23 -33.35
CA LEU A 570 23.13 73.06 -32.75
C LEU A 570 21.95 72.26 -32.15
N GLY A 571 22.06 70.93 -32.03
CA GLY A 571 21.11 70.12 -31.28
C GLY A 571 20.08 69.31 -32.14
N ASP A 572 20.16 69.36 -33.45
CA ASP A 572 19.31 68.57 -34.35
C ASP A 572 19.97 67.20 -34.62
N LEU A 573 19.65 66.25 -33.71
CA LEU A 573 20.20 64.87 -33.71
C LEU A 573 19.71 64.02 -34.88
N GLN A 574 18.69 64.53 -35.63
CA GLN A 574 18.15 63.88 -36.81
C GLN A 574 18.70 64.40 -38.11
N HIS A 575 19.49 65.45 -38.06
CA HIS A 575 20.13 65.99 -39.27
C HIS A 575 21.24 65.09 -39.75
N ARG A 576 21.16 64.66 -40.99
CA ARG A 576 22.17 63.87 -41.63
C ARG A 576 22.77 64.65 -42.80
N LEU A 577 24.09 64.59 -42.89
CA LEU A 577 24.81 65.15 -43.99
C LEU A 577 24.47 64.42 -45.30
N ASP A 578 24.23 65.16 -46.34
CA ASP A 578 24.06 64.58 -47.67
C ASP A 578 25.37 63.89 -48.05
N ALA A 579 25.41 62.65 -47.78
CA ALA A 579 26.53 61.72 -48.01
C ALA A 579 26.68 61.34 -49.49
N GLY A 580 26.24 62.20 -50.42
CA GLY A 580 26.14 61.91 -51.83
C GLY A 580 27.49 61.93 -52.55
N SER A 581 28.64 62.00 -51.87
CA SER A 581 29.94 61.86 -52.49
C SER A 581 30.76 60.72 -51.93
N SER A 582 31.35 59.90 -52.75
CA SER A 582 32.09 58.65 -52.42
C SER A 582 33.60 58.83 -52.40
N ASP A 583 34.08 60.04 -52.26
CA ASP A 583 35.45 60.36 -52.01
C ASP A 583 35.64 60.64 -50.50
N GLU A 584 36.85 61.01 -50.10
CA GLU A 584 37.16 61.27 -48.69
C GLU A 584 36.22 62.28 -48.04
N MET A 585 35.50 63.04 -48.86
CA MET A 585 34.43 63.95 -48.41
C MET A 585 33.11 63.21 -48.09
N GLY A 586 32.81 62.13 -48.77
CA GLY A 586 31.68 61.24 -48.45
C GLY A 586 31.97 60.35 -47.23
N GLU A 587 33.22 60.01 -47.00
CA GLU A 587 33.68 59.28 -45.82
C GLU A 587 33.51 60.12 -44.55
N LEU A 588 33.86 61.38 -44.62
CA LEU A 588 33.67 62.32 -43.51
C LEU A 588 32.14 62.52 -43.20
N ALA A 589 31.31 62.58 -44.21
CA ALA A 589 29.87 62.69 -44.00
C ALA A 589 29.28 61.41 -43.41
N ARG A 590 29.77 60.22 -43.83
CA ARG A 590 29.34 58.93 -43.28
C ARG A 590 29.84 58.62 -41.87
N SER A 591 31.08 58.96 -41.54
CA SER A 591 31.60 58.85 -40.16
C SER A 591 30.76 59.68 -39.19
N PHE A 592 30.32 60.84 -39.64
CA PHE A 592 29.44 61.66 -38.82
C PHE A 592 28.03 61.09 -38.67
N ASN A 593 27.43 60.55 -39.71
CA ASN A 593 26.10 59.96 -39.68
C ASN A 593 26.11 58.61 -38.92
N GLY A 594 27.16 57.74 -39.07
CA GLY A 594 27.29 56.48 -38.34
C GLY A 594 27.43 56.67 -36.79
N MET A 595 28.01 57.79 -36.39
CA MET A 595 28.08 58.14 -34.97
C MET A 595 26.66 58.51 -34.43
N ALA A 596 25.85 59.18 -35.24
CA ALA A 596 24.47 59.53 -34.87
C ALA A 596 23.55 58.30 -34.79
N ASP A 597 23.75 57.31 -35.66
CA ASP A 597 22.91 56.05 -35.68
C ASP A 597 23.26 55.14 -34.50
N SER A 598 24.54 55.04 -34.10
CA SER A 598 24.97 54.16 -32.97
C SER A 598 24.41 54.61 -31.63
N VAL A 599 24.08 55.89 -31.47
CA VAL A 599 23.46 56.45 -30.24
C VAL A 599 21.99 56.07 -30.19
N GLU A 600 21.30 56.01 -31.30
CA GLU A 600 19.86 55.70 -31.39
C GLU A 600 19.61 54.18 -31.20
N ASP A 601 20.43 53.29 -31.69
CA ASP A 601 20.28 51.84 -31.61
C ASP A 601 20.57 51.27 -30.19
N SER A 602 21.41 51.96 -29.42
CA SER A 602 21.74 51.53 -28.06
C SER A 602 20.57 51.68 -27.09
N PHE A 603 19.68 52.61 -27.33
CA PHE A 603 18.49 52.83 -26.48
C PHE A 603 17.42 51.75 -26.73
N LYS A 604 17.29 51.23 -27.96
CA LYS A 604 16.24 50.26 -28.30
C LYS A 604 16.47 48.85 -27.73
N ARG A 605 17.75 48.44 -27.63
CA ARG A 605 18.13 47.11 -27.15
C ARG A 605 17.96 46.89 -25.64
N LEU A 606 17.92 47.99 -24.85
CA LEU A 606 17.76 47.93 -23.42
C LEU A 606 16.32 47.65 -22.99
N GLU A 607 15.34 48.12 -23.75
CA GLU A 607 13.90 47.91 -23.46
C GLU A 607 13.44 46.49 -23.76
N GLU A 608 13.96 45.86 -24.79
CA GLU A 608 13.55 44.52 -25.20
C GLU A 608 14.04 43.40 -24.24
N ALA A 609 15.18 43.59 -23.58
CA ALA A 609 15.70 42.63 -22.62
C ALA A 609 14.94 42.62 -21.28
N LYS A 610 14.42 43.77 -20.88
CA LYS A 610 13.64 43.89 -19.64
C LYS A 610 12.30 43.18 -19.71
N ALA A 611 11.59 43.27 -20.83
CA ALA A 611 10.26 42.70 -21.00
C ALA A 611 10.25 41.17 -21.00
N LYS A 612 11.35 40.51 -21.49
CA LYS A 612 11.46 39.04 -21.49
C LYS A 612 11.71 38.42 -20.13
N ALA A 613 12.40 39.10 -19.25
CA ALA A 613 12.69 38.64 -17.90
C ALA A 613 11.44 38.69 -16.98
N GLU A 614 10.63 39.71 -17.16
CA GLU A 614 9.40 39.90 -16.37
C GLU A 614 8.32 38.87 -16.72
N ALA A 615 8.17 38.47 -17.98
CA ALA A 615 7.19 37.48 -18.42
C ALA A 615 7.50 36.05 -17.91
N ALA A 616 8.76 35.66 -17.78
CA ALA A 616 9.15 34.37 -17.28
C ALA A 616 8.90 34.18 -15.77
N SER A 617 9.05 35.27 -15.01
CA SER A 617 8.80 35.28 -13.57
C SER A 617 7.31 35.13 -13.26
N GLN A 618 6.46 35.83 -14.00
CA GLN A 618 5.00 35.78 -13.79
C GLN A 618 4.39 34.40 -14.09
N LEU A 619 4.89 33.67 -15.09
CA LEU A 619 4.43 32.31 -15.43
C LEU A 619 4.76 31.29 -14.35
N LYS A 620 5.91 31.38 -13.70
CA LYS A 620 6.32 30.47 -12.61
C LYS A 620 5.40 30.62 -11.38
N THR A 621 5.08 31.85 -11.05
CA THR A 621 4.24 32.14 -9.86
C THR A 621 2.78 31.76 -10.08
N ALA A 622 2.22 32.04 -11.28
CA ALA A 622 0.84 31.66 -11.61
C ALA A 622 0.65 30.13 -11.62
N PHE A 623 1.63 29.36 -12.09
CA PHE A 623 1.60 27.91 -12.08
C PHE A 623 1.53 27.33 -10.66
N LEU A 624 2.38 27.82 -9.75
CA LEU A 624 2.41 27.34 -8.37
C LEU A 624 1.15 27.72 -7.57
N ALA A 625 0.56 28.87 -7.84
CA ALA A 625 -0.69 29.29 -7.24
C ALA A 625 -1.87 28.39 -7.66
N THR A 626 -1.92 28.00 -8.95
CA THR A 626 -2.96 27.11 -9.48
C THR A 626 -2.84 25.71 -8.90
N VAL A 627 -1.63 25.12 -8.89
CA VAL A 627 -1.39 23.78 -8.33
C VAL A 627 -1.80 23.70 -6.85
N SER A 628 -1.54 24.74 -6.07
CA SER A 628 -1.96 24.76 -4.68
C SER A 628 -3.46 24.78 -4.48
N HIS A 629 -4.17 25.55 -5.29
CA HIS A 629 -5.64 25.58 -5.22
C HIS A 629 -6.23 24.22 -5.58
N GLU A 630 -5.70 23.58 -6.63
CA GLU A 630 -6.14 22.26 -7.11
C GLU A 630 -5.79 21.11 -6.14
N LEU A 631 -4.75 21.28 -5.30
CA LEU A 631 -4.42 20.31 -4.25
C LEU A 631 -5.22 20.56 -2.96
N ARG A 632 -5.50 21.81 -2.60
CA ARG A 632 -6.20 22.16 -1.37
C ARG A 632 -7.66 21.71 -1.38
N THR A 633 -8.35 21.82 -2.50
CA THR A 633 -9.77 21.49 -2.62
C THR A 633 -10.08 20.01 -2.31
N PRO A 634 -9.45 19.01 -2.96
CA PRO A 634 -9.68 17.60 -2.63
C PRO A 634 -9.19 17.25 -1.22
N LEU A 635 -8.13 17.90 -0.74
CA LEU A 635 -7.58 17.62 0.57
C LEU A 635 -8.50 18.11 1.70
N ASN A 636 -9.11 19.27 1.55
CA ASN A 636 -10.14 19.76 2.47
C ASN A 636 -11.37 18.84 2.48
N GLY A 637 -11.72 18.24 1.33
CA GLY A 637 -12.77 17.22 1.25
C GLY A 637 -12.42 15.98 2.06
N ILE A 638 -11.20 15.46 1.93
CA ILE A 638 -10.72 14.29 2.69
C ILE A 638 -10.73 14.59 4.20
N LEU A 639 -10.25 15.76 4.60
CA LEU A 639 -10.25 16.21 6.00
C LEU A 639 -11.66 16.33 6.57
N GLY A 640 -12.59 16.92 5.79
CA GLY A 640 -13.98 17.06 6.21
C GLY A 640 -14.68 15.71 6.41
N PHE A 641 -14.48 14.75 5.51
CA PHE A 641 -15.04 13.41 5.68
C PHE A 641 -14.37 12.65 6.82
N ALA A 642 -13.06 12.79 7.00
CA ALA A 642 -12.36 12.17 8.12
C ALA A 642 -12.83 12.72 9.47
N ASP A 643 -13.12 14.01 9.57
CA ASP A 643 -13.63 14.65 10.78
C ASP A 643 -15.05 14.23 11.10
N LEU A 644 -15.92 14.15 10.08
CA LEU A 644 -17.27 13.58 10.21
C LEU A 644 -17.21 12.13 10.70
N LEU A 645 -16.38 11.29 10.08
CA LEU A 645 -16.23 9.90 10.50
C LEU A 645 -15.73 9.80 11.95
N ARG A 646 -14.77 10.64 12.35
CA ARG A 646 -14.24 10.68 13.72
C ARG A 646 -15.33 11.06 14.74
N SER A 647 -16.28 11.92 14.36
CA SER A 647 -17.37 12.37 15.23
C SER A 647 -18.56 11.39 15.29
N GLU A 648 -18.82 10.63 14.23
CA GLU A 648 -20.02 9.78 14.09
C GLU A 648 -19.75 8.29 14.39
N LEU A 649 -18.51 7.80 14.24
CA LEU A 649 -18.19 6.41 14.49
C LEU A 649 -18.25 6.05 15.98
N ALA A 650 -18.99 5.01 16.30
CA ALA A 650 -19.13 4.50 17.67
C ALA A 650 -17.94 3.60 18.08
N ASP A 651 -17.35 2.89 17.10
CA ASP A 651 -16.23 1.97 17.34
C ASP A 651 -14.92 2.73 17.57
N PRO A 652 -14.20 2.46 18.68
CA PRO A 652 -12.93 3.15 18.98
C PRO A 652 -11.84 2.91 17.94
N GLY A 653 -11.74 1.70 17.39
CA GLY A 653 -10.73 1.36 16.38
C GLY A 653 -10.98 2.08 15.05
N GLN A 654 -12.23 2.16 14.60
CA GLN A 654 -12.59 2.88 13.39
C GLN A 654 -12.39 4.40 13.55
N ARG A 655 -12.63 4.93 14.74
CA ARG A 655 -12.37 6.33 15.09
C ARG A 655 -10.89 6.66 15.05
N GLU A 656 -10.04 5.72 15.45
CA GLU A 656 -8.59 5.84 15.37
C GLU A 656 -8.11 5.93 13.92
N TYR A 657 -8.64 5.10 13.01
CA TYR A 657 -8.33 5.20 11.59
C TYR A 657 -8.78 6.54 10.98
N ALA A 658 -9.97 7.01 11.32
CA ALA A 658 -10.43 8.33 10.89
C ALA A 658 -9.52 9.46 11.40
N SER A 659 -9.00 9.32 12.62
CA SER A 659 -8.01 10.26 13.18
C SER A 659 -6.69 10.22 12.41
N ILE A 660 -6.19 9.04 12.04
CA ILE A 660 -4.96 8.89 11.25
C ILE A 660 -5.11 9.51 9.85
N ILE A 661 -6.26 9.33 9.20
CA ILE A 661 -6.56 9.95 7.90
C ILE A 661 -6.60 11.47 8.04
N HIS A 662 -7.26 11.98 9.08
CA HIS A 662 -7.33 13.41 9.35
C HIS A 662 -5.95 14.01 9.60
N GLU A 663 -5.14 13.41 10.48
CA GLU A 663 -3.77 13.86 10.77
C GLU A 663 -2.87 13.84 9.53
N SER A 664 -2.96 12.79 8.70
CA SER A 664 -2.20 12.69 7.44
C SER A 664 -2.62 13.76 6.44
N GLY A 665 -3.91 14.05 6.34
CA GLY A 665 -4.45 15.10 5.50
C GLY A 665 -4.02 16.50 5.96
N GLU A 666 -4.06 16.77 7.26
CA GLU A 666 -3.55 18.03 7.84
C GLU A 666 -2.05 18.19 7.60
N HIS A 667 -1.29 17.10 7.68
CA HIS A 667 0.14 17.12 7.41
C HIS A 667 0.42 17.51 5.95
N LEU A 668 -0.30 16.95 5.00
CA LEU A 668 -0.15 17.26 3.58
C LEU A 668 -0.57 18.69 3.25
N LEU A 669 -1.66 19.18 3.86
CA LEU A 669 -2.12 20.55 3.68
C LEU A 669 -1.08 21.57 4.17
N ARG A 670 -0.43 21.27 5.28
CA ARG A 670 0.66 22.06 5.84
C ARG A 670 1.85 22.11 4.90
N LEU A 671 2.28 20.96 4.35
CA LEU A 671 3.35 20.87 3.35
C LEU A 671 3.11 21.75 2.13
N VAL A 672 1.91 21.66 1.54
CA VAL A 672 1.55 22.46 0.36
C VAL A 672 1.59 23.95 0.69
N THR A 673 1.12 24.32 1.88
CA THR A 673 1.12 25.71 2.33
C THR A 673 2.55 26.24 2.55
N GLU A 674 3.44 25.45 3.17
CA GLU A 674 4.84 25.80 3.40
C GLU A 674 5.62 26.01 2.09
N ILE A 675 5.38 25.18 1.07
CA ILE A 675 6.01 25.34 -0.26
C ILE A 675 5.56 26.61 -0.94
N LEU A 676 4.28 26.96 -0.81
CA LEU A 676 3.76 28.21 -1.39
C LEU A 676 4.26 29.45 -0.70
N ASP A 677 4.28 29.45 0.63
CA ASP A 677 4.82 30.58 1.40
C ASP A 677 6.29 30.82 1.00
N LEU A 678 7.07 29.73 0.88
CA LEU A 678 8.46 29.79 0.43
C LEU A 678 8.59 30.41 -0.96
N THR A 679 7.72 30.01 -1.89
CA THR A 679 7.73 30.52 -3.27
C THR A 679 7.33 31.98 -3.34
N ARG A 680 6.35 32.42 -2.53
CA ARG A 680 5.90 33.83 -2.45
C ARG A 680 6.95 34.71 -1.82
N ILE A 681 7.72 34.22 -0.86
CA ILE A 681 8.88 34.92 -0.31
C ILE A 681 9.95 35.10 -1.38
N GLU A 682 10.29 34.01 -2.12
CA GLU A 682 11.31 34.06 -3.18
C GLU A 682 10.95 34.95 -4.37
N SER A 683 9.66 35.01 -4.74
CA SER A 683 9.18 35.91 -5.80
C SER A 683 8.99 37.35 -5.36
N GLY A 684 9.07 37.66 -4.06
CA GLY A 684 8.80 38.98 -3.51
C GLY A 684 7.33 39.40 -3.54
N GLU A 685 6.43 38.42 -3.74
CA GLU A 685 4.97 38.65 -3.82
C GLU A 685 4.26 38.54 -2.47
N MET A 686 4.96 38.13 -1.42
CA MET A 686 4.39 38.12 -0.08
C MET A 686 4.22 39.55 0.39
N THR A 687 3.04 39.89 0.85
CA THR A 687 2.77 41.19 1.49
C THR A 687 2.66 41.00 3.00
N LEU A 688 3.33 41.84 3.78
CA LEU A 688 3.21 41.87 5.23
C LEU A 688 2.15 42.92 5.60
N GLU A 689 1.32 42.55 6.58
CA GLU A 689 0.29 43.45 7.16
C GLU A 689 0.64 43.74 8.62
N PRO A 690 1.64 44.62 8.88
CA PRO A 690 2.05 44.91 10.22
C PRO A 690 0.97 45.70 10.96
N VAL A 691 0.58 45.23 12.13
CA VAL A 691 -0.36 45.91 13.05
C VAL A 691 0.23 45.95 14.46
N PRO A 692 -0.17 46.88 15.33
CA PRO A 692 0.24 46.85 16.73
C PRO A 692 -0.32 45.60 17.43
N VAL A 693 0.53 44.77 17.97
CA VAL A 693 0.19 43.52 18.68
C VAL A 693 0.55 43.68 20.15
N ASP A 694 -0.40 43.35 21.04
CA ASP A 694 -0.11 43.20 22.48
C ASP A 694 0.80 41.97 22.65
N LEU A 695 2.06 42.22 22.95
CA LEU A 695 3.09 41.22 22.90
C LEU A 695 2.94 40.18 24.03
N ALA A 696 2.54 40.64 25.24
CA ALA A 696 2.37 39.77 26.37
C ALA A 696 1.18 38.78 26.17
N ALA A 697 0.05 39.33 25.70
CA ALA A 697 -1.12 38.52 25.38
C ALA A 697 -0.85 37.54 24.23
N PHE A 698 -0.12 38.00 23.20
CA PHE A 698 0.22 37.19 22.02
C PHE A 698 1.13 36.00 22.34
N LEU A 699 2.16 36.21 23.17
CA LEU A 699 3.07 35.17 23.60
C LEU A 699 2.39 34.12 24.51
N ALA A 700 1.51 34.61 25.42
CA ALA A 700 0.73 33.73 26.27
C ALA A 700 -0.25 32.86 25.48
N ASP A 701 -0.91 33.41 24.46
CA ASP A 701 -1.79 32.68 23.54
C ASP A 701 -1.01 31.68 22.70
N SER A 702 0.15 32.04 22.16
CA SER A 702 1.03 31.13 21.40
C SER A 702 1.44 29.92 22.25
N LEU A 703 1.77 30.13 23.51
CA LEU A 703 2.17 29.08 24.43
C LEU A 703 0.96 28.19 24.81
N THR A 704 -0.22 28.77 24.99
CA THR A 704 -1.44 28.05 25.37
C THR A 704 -1.87 27.05 24.29
N ARG A 705 -1.67 27.36 23.02
CA ARG A 705 -1.98 26.47 21.89
C ARG A 705 -1.16 25.18 21.91
N HIS A 706 0.05 25.21 22.41
CA HIS A 706 0.93 24.04 22.47
C HIS A 706 0.84 23.31 23.81
N ARG A 707 0.09 23.83 24.79
CA ARG A 707 -0.01 23.28 26.16
C ARG A 707 -0.56 21.85 26.15
N GLY A 708 -1.64 21.60 25.41
CA GLY A 708 -2.22 20.25 25.37
C GLY A 708 -1.25 19.17 24.91
N ASN A 709 -0.46 19.47 23.88
CA ASN A 709 0.55 18.54 23.36
C ASN A 709 1.77 18.40 24.29
N ALA A 710 2.13 19.45 24.98
CA ALA A 710 3.21 19.41 25.99
C ALA A 710 2.77 18.67 27.25
N ASP A 711 1.57 18.91 27.74
CA ASP A 711 0.99 18.23 28.91
C ASP A 711 0.86 16.72 28.66
N ALA A 712 0.45 16.32 27.44
CA ALA A 712 0.36 14.91 27.02
C ALA A 712 1.72 14.18 27.08
N LYS A 713 2.84 14.93 26.94
CA LYS A 713 4.21 14.44 27.08
C LYS A 713 4.81 14.69 28.46
N GLY A 714 4.09 15.35 29.37
CA GLY A 714 4.60 15.70 30.69
C GLY A 714 5.67 16.80 30.66
N LEU A 715 5.69 17.66 29.64
CA LEU A 715 6.64 18.75 29.49
C LEU A 715 6.13 20.03 30.16
N VAL A 716 7.04 20.76 30.81
CA VAL A 716 6.72 22.05 31.43
C VAL A 716 6.92 23.19 30.42
N LEU A 717 5.83 23.92 30.12
CA LEU A 717 5.91 25.12 29.30
C LEU A 717 6.00 26.37 30.17
N ARG A 718 6.99 27.24 29.92
CA ARG A 718 7.18 28.52 30.63
C ARG A 718 7.26 29.69 29.68
N LEU A 719 6.76 30.82 30.12
CA LEU A 719 6.95 32.12 29.48
C LEU A 719 7.86 32.98 30.34
N GLU A 720 8.91 33.50 29.73
CA GLU A 720 9.85 34.42 30.37
C GLU A 720 9.87 35.74 29.56
N THR A 721 9.48 36.83 30.18
CA THR A 721 9.52 38.16 29.55
C THR A 721 10.49 39.07 30.34
N ALA A 722 11.47 39.62 29.64
CA ALA A 722 12.43 40.50 30.27
C ALA A 722 11.82 41.89 30.63
N ALA A 723 12.29 42.52 31.69
CA ALA A 723 11.92 43.87 32.03
C ALA A 723 12.38 44.84 30.91
N GLY A 724 11.46 45.64 30.35
CA GLY A 724 11.72 46.55 29.23
C GLY A 724 11.29 46.02 27.85
N LEU A 725 10.55 44.91 27.84
CA LEU A 725 9.88 44.46 26.61
C LEU A 725 8.75 45.47 26.24
N PRO A 726 8.63 45.91 24.97
CA PRO A 726 7.55 46.80 24.57
C PRO A 726 6.18 46.16 24.79
N SER A 727 5.21 46.90 25.28
CA SER A 727 3.85 46.39 25.47
C SER A 727 3.16 46.09 24.16
N GLN A 728 3.51 46.81 23.09
CA GLN A 728 3.02 46.58 21.75
C GLN A 728 4.20 46.47 20.78
N LEU A 729 4.09 45.61 19.82
CA LEU A 729 5.02 45.42 18.72
C LEU A 729 4.27 45.53 17.40
N THR A 730 4.71 46.44 16.53
CA THR A 730 4.12 46.56 15.18
C THR A 730 4.69 45.51 14.28
N VAL A 731 3.93 44.42 14.08
CA VAL A 731 4.35 43.27 13.32
C VAL A 731 3.14 42.58 12.69
N ASP A 732 3.35 41.81 11.65
CA ASP A 732 2.30 40.95 11.11
C ASP A 732 2.02 39.77 12.08
N PRO A 733 0.83 39.75 12.74
CA PRO A 733 0.55 38.76 13.79
C PRO A 733 0.42 37.36 13.22
N ILE A 734 0.02 37.22 11.95
CA ILE A 734 -0.11 35.90 11.31
C ILE A 734 1.28 35.34 11.08
N ARG A 735 2.20 36.13 10.60
CA ARG A 735 3.57 35.71 10.32
C ARG A 735 4.40 35.48 11.57
N LEU A 736 4.25 36.40 12.56
CA LEU A 736 4.88 36.17 13.87
C LEU A 736 4.38 34.89 14.53
N ARG A 737 3.09 34.65 14.46
CA ARG A 737 2.51 33.39 14.95
C ARG A 737 3.09 32.16 14.23
N GLN A 738 3.16 32.20 12.90
CA GLN A 738 3.75 31.17 12.08
C GLN A 738 5.19 30.85 12.49
N LEU A 739 6.00 31.86 12.73
CA LEU A 739 7.38 31.73 13.21
C LEU A 739 7.44 30.98 14.57
N LEU A 740 6.63 31.44 15.54
CA LEU A 740 6.62 30.89 16.90
C LEU A 740 6.05 29.46 16.92
N ASP A 741 4.98 29.19 16.16
CA ASP A 741 4.36 27.88 16.11
C ASP A 741 5.31 26.84 15.51
N HIS A 742 6.11 27.17 14.50
CA HIS A 742 7.13 26.27 13.96
C HIS A 742 8.19 25.93 15.00
N LEU A 743 8.66 26.91 15.78
CA LEU A 743 9.69 26.67 16.79
C LEU A 743 9.13 25.92 18.01
N LEU A 744 7.95 26.31 18.52
CA LEU A 744 7.30 25.65 19.64
C LEU A 744 6.88 24.23 19.30
N SER A 745 6.34 24.00 18.11
CA SER A 745 5.99 22.65 17.65
C SER A 745 7.21 21.75 17.57
N ASN A 746 8.33 22.24 17.04
CA ASN A 746 9.58 21.49 17.01
C ASN A 746 10.10 21.20 18.43
N ALA A 747 10.07 22.18 19.34
CA ALA A 747 10.49 21.99 20.73
C ALA A 747 9.65 20.89 21.42
N VAL A 748 8.31 20.93 21.31
CA VAL A 748 7.41 19.90 21.87
C VAL A 748 7.62 18.53 21.21
N LYS A 749 7.91 18.52 19.91
CA LYS A 749 8.12 17.30 19.16
C LYS A 749 9.38 16.57 19.59
N PHE A 750 10.50 17.28 19.71
CA PHE A 750 11.82 16.67 19.95
C PHE A 750 12.24 16.60 21.42
N THR A 751 11.48 17.18 22.35
CA THR A 751 11.70 17.04 23.76
C THR A 751 10.87 15.89 24.31
N GLU A 752 11.52 14.93 24.95
CA GLU A 752 10.85 13.80 25.60
C GLU A 752 10.53 14.11 27.08
N HIS A 753 11.44 14.75 27.79
CA HIS A 753 11.29 15.11 29.20
C HIS A 753 11.93 16.47 29.48
N GLY A 754 11.39 17.23 30.42
CA GLY A 754 11.94 18.49 30.86
C GLY A 754 11.06 19.71 30.59
N GLU A 755 11.63 20.79 30.14
CA GLU A 755 10.90 22.05 29.96
C GLU A 755 11.17 22.71 28.61
N ILE A 756 10.20 23.48 28.16
CA ILE A 756 10.31 24.36 27.01
C ILE A 756 10.00 25.79 27.49
N VAL A 757 10.90 26.70 27.19
CA VAL A 757 10.78 28.12 27.60
C VAL A 757 10.67 28.98 26.36
N LEU A 758 9.57 29.69 26.24
CA LEU A 758 9.43 30.80 25.30
C LEU A 758 9.86 32.08 26.03
N ALA A 759 10.93 32.69 25.55
CA ALA A 759 11.37 33.95 26.15
C ALA A 759 11.32 35.10 25.13
N ALA A 760 11.04 36.32 25.62
CA ALA A 760 11.07 37.52 24.81
C ALA A 760 11.82 38.61 25.53
N GLN A 761 12.74 39.27 24.82
CA GLN A 761 13.53 40.35 25.35
C GLN A 761 13.82 41.44 24.30
N ARG A 762 13.95 42.66 24.72
CA ARG A 762 14.43 43.76 23.87
C ARG A 762 15.95 43.76 23.83
N GLN A 763 16.53 43.76 22.65
CA GLN A 763 17.98 43.78 22.46
C GLN A 763 18.39 44.68 21.29
N ALA A 764 19.11 45.79 21.58
CA ALA A 764 19.76 46.66 20.59
C ALA A 764 18.87 47.10 19.42
N GLY A 765 17.61 47.52 19.68
CA GLY A 765 16.68 47.98 18.64
C GLY A 765 15.87 46.86 17.96
N GLU A 766 15.96 45.65 18.48
CA GLU A 766 15.20 44.47 18.02
C GLU A 766 14.46 43.84 19.21
N VAL A 767 13.46 43.05 18.93
CA VAL A 767 12.87 42.09 19.88
C VAL A 767 13.37 40.71 19.53
N ALA A 768 13.98 40.03 20.50
CA ALA A 768 14.45 38.69 20.41
C ALA A 768 13.41 37.73 21.03
N PHE A 769 12.86 36.82 20.23
CA PHE A 769 12.00 35.76 20.66
C PHE A 769 12.80 34.44 20.66
N SER A 770 13.01 33.84 21.81
CA SER A 770 13.75 32.61 21.91
C SER A 770 12.88 31.47 22.43
N VAL A 771 12.96 30.33 21.75
CA VAL A 771 12.39 29.07 22.19
C VAL A 771 13.55 28.16 22.59
N ARG A 772 13.61 27.87 23.90
CA ARG A 772 14.60 26.95 24.48
C ARG A 772 13.91 25.65 24.85
N ASP A 773 14.48 24.55 24.46
CA ASP A 773 14.06 23.21 24.81
C ASP A 773 15.18 22.45 25.53
N THR A 774 14.82 21.37 26.20
CA THR A 774 15.74 20.44 26.88
C THR A 774 15.84 19.11 26.11
N GLY A 775 15.66 19.14 24.81
CA GLY A 775 15.70 17.99 23.93
C GLY A 775 17.11 17.45 23.65
N PRO A 776 17.29 16.59 22.65
CA PRO A 776 18.56 15.91 22.37
C PRO A 776 19.67 16.84 21.89
N GLY A 777 19.32 18.09 21.50
CA GLY A 777 20.27 19.04 20.94
C GLY A 777 20.74 18.68 19.53
N ILE A 778 21.50 19.61 18.92
CA ILE A 778 21.94 19.53 17.53
C ILE A 778 23.45 19.71 17.47
N ALA A 779 24.15 18.78 16.85
CA ALA A 779 25.58 18.84 16.67
C ALA A 779 26.01 20.05 15.79
N ALA A 780 27.16 20.65 16.08
CA ALA A 780 27.63 21.87 15.44
C ALA A 780 27.67 21.77 13.89
N GLU A 781 28.05 20.61 13.38
CA GLU A 781 28.11 20.32 11.94
C GLU A 781 26.73 20.32 11.24
N HIS A 782 25.65 20.21 12.00
CA HIS A 782 24.28 20.17 11.47
C HIS A 782 23.49 21.45 11.70
N GLN A 783 23.99 22.38 12.49
CA GLN A 783 23.25 23.60 12.88
C GLN A 783 22.95 24.54 11.73
N GLU A 784 23.77 24.59 10.73
CA GLU A 784 23.48 25.36 9.50
C GLU A 784 22.53 24.58 8.58
N ALA A 785 22.76 23.27 8.47
CA ALA A 785 22.04 22.38 7.59
C ALA A 785 20.56 22.18 7.97
N VAL A 786 20.17 22.39 9.25
CA VAL A 786 18.76 22.27 9.68
C VAL A 786 17.86 23.37 9.09
N PHE A 787 18.44 24.45 8.56
CA PHE A 787 17.71 25.49 7.86
C PHE A 787 17.65 25.31 6.34
N GLU A 788 18.29 24.27 5.79
CA GLU A 788 18.20 23.93 4.37
C GLU A 788 16.86 23.29 4.04
N LYS A 789 16.34 23.57 2.84
CA LYS A 789 15.05 23.03 2.39
C LYS A 789 15.10 21.50 2.25
N PHE A 790 14.08 20.82 2.74
CA PHE A 790 13.93 19.35 2.68
C PHE A 790 14.99 18.54 3.45
N ARG A 791 15.78 19.18 4.30
CA ARG A 791 16.82 18.50 5.06
C ARG A 791 16.31 18.03 6.42
N GLN A 792 16.59 16.76 6.75
CA GLN A 792 16.28 16.11 8.02
C GLN A 792 17.53 15.43 8.54
N LEU A 793 17.73 15.43 9.87
CA LEU A 793 18.94 14.89 10.50
C LEU A 793 18.84 13.39 10.80
N GLU A 794 17.64 12.78 10.71
CA GLU A 794 17.41 11.35 10.98
C GLU A 794 17.30 10.54 9.70
N ASN A 795 17.87 9.32 9.70
CA ASN A 795 17.76 8.37 8.61
C ASN A 795 16.33 7.83 8.48
N PHE A 796 15.88 7.65 7.25
CA PHE A 796 14.53 7.21 6.83
C PHE A 796 14.06 5.90 7.49
N LEU A 797 14.95 5.09 8.06
CA LEU A 797 14.68 3.78 8.64
C LEU A 797 14.41 3.77 10.16
N THR A 798 14.55 4.93 10.85
CA THR A 798 14.35 5.04 12.31
C THR A 798 13.29 6.08 12.69
N ARG A 799 12.25 6.26 11.89
CA ARG A 799 11.22 7.28 12.10
C ARG A 799 10.40 7.05 13.38
N GLN A 800 10.81 7.67 14.48
CA GLN A 800 9.90 7.91 15.61
C GLN A 800 9.13 9.25 15.46
N HIS A 801 9.64 10.23 14.69
CA HIS A 801 9.01 11.56 14.57
C HIS A 801 9.12 12.12 13.15
N GLY A 802 8.08 11.96 12.31
CA GLY A 802 7.99 12.49 10.95
C GLY A 802 7.99 14.04 10.89
N GLY A 803 8.64 14.64 9.88
CA GLY A 803 8.62 16.09 9.61
C GLY A 803 8.82 16.38 8.12
N THR A 804 8.57 17.62 7.68
CA THR A 804 8.66 18.04 6.27
C THR A 804 10.08 18.43 5.85
N GLY A 805 10.92 18.82 6.80
CA GLY A 805 12.21 19.46 6.54
C GLY A 805 12.09 20.87 5.95
N LEU A 806 10.90 21.46 5.94
CA LEU A 806 10.64 22.82 5.42
C LEU A 806 10.46 23.84 6.55
N GLY A 807 9.96 23.46 7.71
CA GLY A 807 9.55 24.38 8.77
C GLY A 807 10.65 25.35 9.20
N LEU A 808 11.87 24.90 9.44
CA LEU A 808 12.99 25.76 9.81
C LEU A 808 13.50 26.61 8.64
N ALA A 809 13.43 26.12 7.40
CA ALA A 809 13.73 26.90 6.21
C ALA A 809 12.72 28.05 6.02
N VAL A 810 11.44 27.79 6.29
CA VAL A 810 10.38 28.82 6.30
C VAL A 810 10.65 29.83 7.42
N VAL A 811 11.04 29.38 8.61
CA VAL A 811 11.37 30.28 9.73
C VAL A 811 12.51 31.21 9.34
N ARG A 812 13.60 30.73 8.74
CA ARG A 812 14.71 31.58 8.29
C ARG A 812 14.27 32.61 7.25
N GLN A 813 13.64 32.14 6.17
CA GLN A 813 13.27 33.01 5.07
C GLN A 813 12.18 34.02 5.48
N LEU A 814 11.22 33.61 6.30
CA LEU A 814 10.16 34.52 6.79
C LEU A 814 10.70 35.56 7.76
N ALA A 815 11.60 35.17 8.68
CA ALA A 815 12.27 36.09 9.58
C ALA A 815 13.09 37.13 8.78
N GLU A 816 13.85 36.71 7.77
CA GLU A 816 14.61 37.60 6.87
C GLU A 816 13.68 38.51 6.07
N TYR A 817 12.54 37.96 5.56
CA TYR A 817 11.55 38.75 4.84
C TYR A 817 10.87 39.84 5.71
N MET A 818 10.73 39.57 7.02
CA MET A 818 10.26 40.52 8.02
C MET A 818 11.35 41.51 8.50
N GLY A 819 12.51 41.51 7.83
CA GLY A 819 13.63 42.42 8.16
C GLY A 819 14.47 41.96 9.36
N GLY A 820 14.25 40.73 9.83
CA GLY A 820 14.95 40.13 10.97
C GLY A 820 15.93 39.04 10.59
N ARG A 821 16.25 38.17 11.56
CA ARG A 821 17.10 36.99 11.39
C ARG A 821 16.77 35.90 12.41
N VAL A 822 17.22 34.69 12.16
CA VAL A 822 17.14 33.58 13.11
C VAL A 822 18.52 33.08 13.47
N THR A 823 18.73 32.69 14.74
CA THR A 823 19.96 32.05 15.23
C THR A 823 19.65 30.79 15.97
N LEU A 824 20.60 29.88 16.00
CA LEU A 824 20.53 28.61 16.72
C LEU A 824 21.75 28.47 17.65
N GLN A 825 21.51 28.10 18.89
CA GLN A 825 22.53 27.68 19.85
C GLN A 825 22.13 26.32 20.41
N SER A 826 22.94 25.32 20.18
CA SER A 826 22.64 23.96 20.60
C SER A 826 23.90 23.15 20.79
N ALA A 827 23.83 22.12 21.64
CA ALA A 827 24.85 21.09 21.75
C ALA A 827 24.18 19.76 22.04
N PRO A 828 24.72 18.63 21.55
CA PRO A 828 24.17 17.32 21.84
C PRO A 828 23.97 17.07 23.35
N GLY A 829 22.77 16.67 23.74
CA GLY A 829 22.36 16.41 25.12
C GLY A 829 21.98 17.64 25.95
N ASN A 830 22.12 18.88 25.42
CA ASN A 830 21.86 20.12 26.13
C ASN A 830 20.68 20.93 25.55
N GLY A 831 19.85 20.33 24.73
CA GLY A 831 18.73 20.98 24.09
C GLY A 831 19.13 21.96 23.01
N ALA A 832 18.18 22.78 22.57
CA ALA A 832 18.40 23.83 21.58
C ALA A 832 17.76 25.15 22.00
N ILE A 833 18.33 26.26 21.53
CA ILE A 833 17.79 27.62 21.65
C ILE A 833 17.72 28.21 20.26
N PHE A 834 16.52 28.32 19.73
CA PHE A 834 16.24 29.04 18.50
C PHE A 834 15.81 30.48 18.86
N THR A 835 16.48 31.48 18.30
CA THR A 835 16.16 32.88 18.55
C THR A 835 15.86 33.62 17.26
N ILE A 836 14.70 34.22 17.19
CA ILE A 836 14.27 35.10 16.10
C ILE A 836 14.44 36.53 16.55
N TYR A 837 15.09 37.35 15.77
CA TYR A 837 15.27 38.78 16.00
C TYR A 837 14.41 39.52 14.98
N LEU A 838 13.49 40.36 15.45
CA LEU A 838 12.69 41.22 14.59
C LEU A 838 12.96 42.69 14.95
N PRO A 839 13.06 43.59 13.94
CA PRO A 839 13.32 45.02 14.18
C PRO A 839 12.15 45.68 14.86
N LEU A 840 12.44 46.61 15.78
CA LEU A 840 11.44 47.51 16.36
C LEU A 840 11.10 48.63 15.35
N ALA A 841 9.83 48.81 15.08
CA ALA A 841 9.38 49.95 14.28
C ALA A 841 9.53 51.26 15.07
N ALA A 842 9.74 52.38 14.36
CA ALA A 842 9.79 53.71 15.00
C ALA A 842 8.40 54.04 15.56
N GLY A 843 8.20 53.78 16.86
CA GLY A 843 6.92 53.95 17.55
C GLY A 843 6.57 52.79 18.53
N ASP A 844 7.33 51.72 18.56
CA ASP A 844 7.18 50.58 19.48
C ASP A 844 8.01 50.78 20.79
N GLU A 845 8.04 52.02 21.35
CA GLU A 845 8.75 52.29 22.59
C GLU A 845 7.95 51.94 23.84
#